data_0395cc59e67cf73335991e642f9de03d
#
_entry.id   0395cc59e67cf73335991e642f9de03d
#
_cell.length_a   1.000
_cell.length_b   1.000
_cell.length_c   1.000
_cell.angle_alpha   90.00
_cell.angle_beta   90.00
_cell.angle_gamma   90.00
#
_symmetry.space_group_name_H-M   'P 1'
#
loop_
_entity.id
_entity.type
_entity.pdbx_description
1 polymer ?
#
loop_
_entity_poly.entity_id
_entity_poly.type
_entity_poly.pdbx_seq_one_letter_code
_entity_poly.pdbx_strand_id
1 'polypeptide(L)'
;MKKNRDLDIGSWPDIVRKMYLTMKICVCMLILGLSTLSARTHSQIRLTLDAKNKTLPEVFQEITRLSGYEFMYSSNELRHVGKVSVQLEDRDLSDILAECLKNTGLWYRLEDDVIIISPKLVSPQKVGEKLVVTGLVKDKGGMPLPGVTILLKGTQLGGVTDADGNFRLTLPGNTEHVLIFSFVGMKTREIKVNDAKPLTVVMEEDAREMDEVVVVAYGTQLKRNVTGSIASVDDFKPQESQVGNVITGLQGRVSGLWVRKLSGDAGANPEFVIRGHQSSNLSVQPLIVIDGMIVDGTSNFNLNNIAPQDIESIEVLKDAASSAMYGSRGAMGVILITTKKGKFNSKPVVNLSAYYGWASTPFNYRMLNAEEYEMVFREGRENRIADIRSQLAAGGLSAGEQATLQEEIATWRAQMNTLNMGKQEVDWLDYVIPNSAAKSDIHLSLNGGNDKTTYYFSVGRTAEENTIGKGDYSRLNTKLALTSQVYKWLKLSADISVTQSVKKRYTSSADVLRMGEIRPDTPEEPLYDEDGRWDWYFGYQDHPVLALTDNNNKEKIVNTTGNFGVDINLIKGLVWTSRLAGTINNRRYESFNGPKTYDGIDYDGHSITANSFLNYNVDIQKLNIAATLGYEYNENYSKSYVMDIGGFPDIPGLEGPA
;
A
#
# COMPACT_ATOMS: atom_id res chain seq x y z
N MET A 1 54.65 -26.31 -32.80
CA MET A 1 54.77 -26.10 -31.36
C MET A 1 53.94 -24.90 -30.94
N LYS A 2 52.72 -25.10 -30.48
CA LYS A 2 51.89 -24.03 -29.93
C LYS A 2 52.07 -24.03 -28.41
N LYS A 3 52.66 -22.98 -27.85
CA LYS A 3 52.79 -22.73 -26.42
C LYS A 3 51.42 -22.27 -25.87
N ASN A 4 50.78 -23.10 -25.07
CA ASN A 4 49.69 -22.67 -24.20
C ASN A 4 50.25 -21.63 -23.22
N ARG A 5 49.70 -20.41 -23.25
CA ARG A 5 49.92 -19.42 -22.19
C ARG A 5 48.89 -19.71 -21.10
N ASP A 6 49.31 -20.39 -20.08
CA ASP A 6 48.61 -20.43 -18.82
C ASP A 6 48.59 -19.00 -18.25
N LEU A 7 47.41 -18.44 -18.04
CA LEU A 7 47.23 -17.15 -17.36
C LEU A 7 47.64 -17.33 -15.90
N ASP A 8 48.80 -16.77 -15.57
CA ASP A 8 49.30 -16.74 -14.19
C ASP A 8 48.44 -15.83 -13.32
N ILE A 9 47.52 -16.43 -12.54
CA ILE A 9 46.57 -15.77 -11.63
C ILE A 9 47.30 -15.21 -10.38
N GLY A 10 48.56 -15.50 -10.20
CA GLY A 10 49.37 -15.12 -9.04
C GLY A 10 49.75 -13.61 -8.97
N SER A 11 49.64 -12.88 -10.08
CA SER A 11 50.07 -11.49 -10.19
C SER A 11 48.92 -10.44 -10.09
N TRP A 12 47.70 -10.89 -9.82
CA TRP A 12 46.55 -9.98 -9.74
C TRP A 12 46.40 -9.38 -8.34
N PRO A 13 46.02 -8.07 -8.22
CA PRO A 13 45.75 -7.47 -6.93
C PRO A 13 44.68 -8.28 -6.16
N ASP A 14 44.82 -8.39 -4.86
CA ASP A 14 43.95 -9.21 -3.97
C ASP A 14 42.43 -8.92 -4.18
N ILE A 15 42.07 -7.71 -4.54
CA ILE A 15 40.70 -7.29 -4.83
C ILE A 15 40.15 -7.99 -6.08
N VAL A 16 40.96 -8.06 -7.16
CA VAL A 16 40.56 -8.69 -8.43
C VAL A 16 40.45 -10.20 -8.28
N ARG A 17 41.30 -10.79 -7.48
CA ARG A 17 41.27 -12.23 -7.14
C ARG A 17 40.01 -12.58 -6.33
N LYS A 18 39.65 -11.75 -5.38
CA LYS A 18 38.40 -11.90 -4.59
C LYS A 18 37.17 -11.71 -5.47
N MET A 19 37.14 -10.73 -6.38
CA MET A 19 36.06 -10.54 -7.35
C MET A 19 35.90 -11.74 -8.29
N TYR A 20 37.00 -12.31 -8.79
CA TYR A 20 36.98 -13.48 -9.68
C TYR A 20 36.47 -14.72 -8.94
N LEU A 21 36.84 -14.87 -7.67
CA LEU A 21 36.39 -16.00 -6.82
C LEU A 21 34.87 -15.86 -6.50
N THR A 22 34.40 -14.67 -6.16
CA THR A 22 32.98 -14.38 -5.93
C THR A 22 32.15 -14.58 -7.20
N MET A 23 32.65 -14.15 -8.36
CA MET A 23 31.97 -14.38 -9.64
C MET A 23 31.85 -15.88 -9.98
N LYS A 24 32.89 -16.69 -9.74
CA LYS A 24 32.80 -18.15 -9.88
C LYS A 24 31.79 -18.79 -8.94
N ILE A 25 31.74 -18.37 -7.69
CA ILE A 25 30.77 -18.87 -6.70
C ILE A 25 29.36 -18.51 -7.11
N CYS A 26 29.12 -17.28 -7.59
CA CYS A 26 27.81 -16.84 -8.10
C CYS A 26 27.37 -17.65 -9.32
N VAL A 27 28.25 -17.94 -10.27
CA VAL A 27 27.94 -18.76 -11.45
C VAL A 27 27.64 -20.20 -11.05
N CYS A 28 28.40 -20.79 -10.11
CA CYS A 28 28.11 -22.13 -9.59
C CYS A 28 26.77 -22.19 -8.84
N MET A 29 26.43 -21.18 -8.05
CA MET A 29 25.12 -21.09 -7.39
C MET A 29 23.96 -20.94 -8.39
N LEU A 30 24.18 -20.21 -9.48
CA LEU A 30 23.18 -20.02 -10.54
C LEU A 30 22.92 -21.33 -11.31
N ILE A 31 23.96 -22.12 -11.56
CA ILE A 31 23.86 -23.47 -12.19
C ILE A 31 23.17 -24.47 -11.23
N LEU A 32 23.47 -24.43 -9.94
CA LEU A 32 22.81 -25.25 -8.92
C LEU A 32 21.32 -24.85 -8.73
N GLY A 33 20.99 -23.55 -8.82
CA GLY A 33 19.60 -23.05 -8.76
C GLY A 33 18.74 -23.47 -9.95
N LEU A 34 19.33 -23.57 -11.15
CA LEU A 34 18.63 -24.01 -12.37
C LEU A 34 18.35 -25.54 -12.41
N SER A 35 19.09 -26.33 -11.64
CA SER A 35 18.91 -27.80 -11.59
C SER A 35 17.78 -28.25 -10.65
N THR A 36 17.17 -27.34 -9.86
CA THR A 36 16.08 -27.65 -8.93
C THR A 36 14.69 -27.33 -9.46
N LEU A 37 14.56 -26.87 -10.71
CA LEU A 37 13.26 -26.69 -11.38
C LEU A 37 12.73 -28.06 -11.86
N SER A 38 12.25 -28.86 -10.92
CA SER A 38 11.43 -30.03 -11.23
C SER A 38 10.07 -29.54 -11.70
N ALA A 39 9.79 -29.74 -12.98
CA ALA A 39 8.43 -29.61 -13.52
C ALA A 39 7.50 -30.54 -12.71
N ARG A 40 6.55 -29.98 -11.99
CA ARG A 40 5.44 -30.76 -11.44
C ARG A 40 4.55 -31.16 -12.61
N THR A 41 4.72 -32.40 -13.05
CA THR A 41 3.72 -33.08 -13.88
C THR A 41 2.47 -33.28 -13.02
N HIS A 42 1.34 -32.74 -13.44
CA HIS A 42 0.05 -33.08 -12.85
C HIS A 42 -0.19 -34.57 -13.02
N SER A 43 -0.06 -35.32 -11.94
CA SER A 43 -0.50 -36.70 -11.87
C SER A 43 -2.02 -36.70 -11.90
N GLN A 44 -2.62 -37.43 -12.85
CA GLN A 44 -4.07 -37.67 -12.85
C GLN A 44 -4.44 -38.43 -11.57
N ILE A 45 -5.21 -37.79 -10.70
CA ILE A 45 -5.65 -38.38 -9.43
C ILE A 45 -6.84 -39.27 -9.71
N ARG A 46 -6.69 -40.58 -9.53
CA ARG A 46 -7.76 -41.58 -9.61
C ARG A 46 -8.34 -41.84 -8.23
N LEU A 47 -9.65 -41.84 -8.14
CA LEU A 47 -10.37 -41.98 -6.88
C LEU A 47 -11.48 -43.05 -6.99
N THR A 48 -11.79 -43.66 -5.87
CA THR A 48 -12.95 -44.50 -5.70
C THR A 48 -13.97 -43.78 -4.80
N LEU A 49 -15.17 -43.53 -5.33
CA LEU A 49 -16.24 -42.84 -4.61
C LEU A 49 -17.48 -43.74 -4.52
N ASP A 50 -17.95 -44.01 -3.30
CA ASP A 50 -19.24 -44.67 -3.04
C ASP A 50 -20.13 -43.72 -2.21
N ALA A 51 -21.02 -43.03 -2.88
CA ALA A 51 -21.93 -42.06 -2.30
C ALA A 51 -23.36 -42.45 -2.66
N LYS A 52 -24.08 -43.10 -1.75
CA LYS A 52 -25.50 -43.49 -1.92
C LYS A 52 -26.41 -42.53 -1.16
N ASN A 53 -27.34 -41.89 -1.89
CA ASN A 53 -28.38 -41.00 -1.33
C ASN A 53 -27.80 -39.85 -0.45
N LYS A 54 -26.63 -39.29 -0.85
CA LYS A 54 -25.94 -38.17 -0.16
C LYS A 54 -26.30 -36.84 -0.83
N THR A 55 -26.22 -35.76 -0.08
CA THR A 55 -26.30 -34.39 -0.65
C THR A 55 -24.99 -34.00 -1.34
N LEU A 56 -25.03 -33.10 -2.32
CA LEU A 56 -23.82 -32.65 -3.01
C LEU A 56 -22.72 -32.11 -2.05
N PRO A 57 -23.04 -31.32 -1.02
CA PRO A 57 -22.01 -30.91 -0.04
C PRO A 57 -21.33 -32.08 0.69
N GLU A 58 -22.08 -33.13 1.03
CA GLU A 58 -21.51 -34.33 1.64
C GLU A 58 -20.59 -35.10 0.69
N VAL A 59 -20.96 -35.13 -0.59
CA VAL A 59 -20.14 -35.74 -1.65
C VAL A 59 -18.87 -34.93 -1.89
N PHE A 60 -18.96 -33.60 -1.89
CA PHE A 60 -17.80 -32.72 -2.05
C PHE A 60 -16.82 -32.86 -0.89
N GLN A 61 -17.30 -32.95 0.35
CA GLN A 61 -16.46 -33.22 1.52
C GLN A 61 -15.72 -34.57 1.40
N GLU A 62 -16.38 -35.60 0.89
CA GLU A 62 -15.75 -36.90 0.68
C GLU A 62 -14.67 -36.82 -0.41
N ILE A 63 -14.94 -36.12 -1.52
CA ILE A 63 -13.97 -35.88 -2.59
C ILE A 63 -12.79 -35.05 -2.08
N THR A 64 -13.01 -33.99 -1.29
CA THR A 64 -11.96 -33.22 -0.65
C THR A 64 -11.06 -34.10 0.21
N ARG A 65 -11.66 -34.97 1.01
CA ARG A 65 -10.90 -35.91 1.89
C ARG A 65 -10.02 -36.89 1.10
N LEU A 66 -10.48 -37.31 -0.09
CA LEU A 66 -9.79 -38.30 -0.91
C LEU A 66 -8.77 -37.67 -1.88
N SER A 67 -9.01 -36.47 -2.35
CA SER A 67 -8.22 -35.81 -3.39
C SER A 67 -7.34 -34.67 -2.91
N GLY A 68 -7.69 -34.03 -1.77
CA GLY A 68 -7.06 -32.83 -1.27
C GLY A 68 -7.53 -31.53 -1.96
N TYR A 69 -8.41 -31.59 -2.97
CA TYR A 69 -8.98 -30.40 -3.60
C TYR A 69 -10.06 -29.78 -2.74
N GLU A 70 -10.10 -28.46 -2.66
CA GLU A 70 -11.16 -27.72 -1.97
C GLU A 70 -12.29 -27.34 -2.92
N PHE A 71 -13.53 -27.27 -2.40
CA PHE A 71 -14.70 -26.89 -3.18
C PHE A 71 -15.19 -25.50 -2.82
N MET A 72 -15.39 -24.65 -3.82
CA MET A 72 -16.02 -23.35 -3.71
C MET A 72 -17.39 -23.37 -4.41
N TYR A 73 -18.46 -23.13 -3.66
CA TYR A 73 -19.83 -23.11 -4.16
C TYR A 73 -20.74 -22.19 -3.36
N SER A 74 -21.83 -21.72 -3.99
CA SER A 74 -22.89 -20.97 -3.30
C SER A 74 -23.88 -21.92 -2.63
N SER A 75 -24.07 -21.81 -1.32
CA SER A 75 -25.01 -22.62 -0.56
C SER A 75 -26.47 -22.47 -1.05
N ASN A 76 -26.82 -21.33 -1.65
CA ASN A 76 -28.16 -21.10 -2.22
C ASN A 76 -28.40 -21.90 -3.48
N GLU A 77 -27.39 -22.15 -4.30
CA GLU A 77 -27.50 -22.90 -5.56
C GLU A 77 -27.62 -24.39 -5.32
N LEU A 78 -27.06 -24.92 -4.23
CA LEU A 78 -27.14 -26.33 -3.90
C LEU A 78 -28.43 -26.72 -3.17
N ARG A 79 -29.21 -25.78 -2.62
CA ARG A 79 -30.47 -26.06 -1.88
C ARG A 79 -31.56 -26.71 -2.74
N HIS A 80 -31.51 -26.49 -4.05
CA HIS A 80 -32.51 -26.99 -4.99
C HIS A 80 -32.10 -28.31 -5.67
N VAL A 81 -30.90 -28.79 -5.40
CA VAL A 81 -30.37 -30.04 -5.94
C VAL A 81 -30.72 -31.19 -4.99
N GLY A 82 -31.39 -32.19 -5.54
CA GLY A 82 -31.74 -33.41 -4.81
C GLY A 82 -30.49 -34.22 -4.38
N LYS A 83 -30.72 -35.29 -3.63
CA LYS A 83 -29.66 -36.21 -3.25
C LYS A 83 -29.15 -36.99 -4.46
N VAL A 84 -27.84 -37.18 -4.52
CA VAL A 84 -27.17 -37.92 -5.60
C VAL A 84 -26.69 -39.29 -5.11
N SER A 85 -26.66 -40.25 -6.03
CA SER A 85 -26.11 -41.57 -5.78
C SER A 85 -25.12 -41.91 -6.88
N VAL A 86 -23.84 -41.95 -6.51
CA VAL A 86 -22.73 -42.18 -7.45
C VAL A 86 -21.82 -43.27 -6.85
N GLN A 87 -21.56 -44.29 -7.64
CA GLN A 87 -20.63 -45.35 -7.26
C GLN A 87 -19.66 -45.56 -8.43
N LEU A 88 -18.41 -45.11 -8.25
CA LEU A 88 -17.35 -45.16 -9.25
C LEU A 88 -16.06 -45.66 -8.59
N GLU A 89 -15.43 -46.64 -9.23
CA GLU A 89 -14.17 -47.23 -8.80
C GLU A 89 -13.07 -46.87 -9.76
N ASP A 90 -11.93 -46.44 -9.24
CA ASP A 90 -10.71 -46.11 -9.99
C ASP A 90 -10.93 -45.18 -11.19
N ARG A 91 -11.60 -44.03 -10.98
CA ARG A 91 -11.89 -43.04 -12.00
C ARG A 91 -11.16 -41.74 -11.78
N ASP A 92 -10.92 -41.01 -12.87
CA ASP A 92 -10.37 -39.68 -12.81
C ASP A 92 -11.32 -38.69 -12.11
N LEU A 93 -10.78 -37.73 -11.39
CA LEU A 93 -11.53 -36.71 -10.66
C LEU A 93 -12.55 -35.99 -11.57
N SER A 94 -12.17 -35.71 -12.81
CA SER A 94 -13.05 -35.09 -13.84
C SER A 94 -14.27 -35.92 -14.15
N ASP A 95 -14.13 -37.25 -14.27
CA ASP A 95 -15.23 -38.16 -14.55
C ASP A 95 -16.18 -38.28 -13.35
N ILE A 96 -15.64 -38.31 -12.15
CA ILE A 96 -16.39 -38.33 -10.90
C ILE A 96 -17.24 -37.06 -10.77
N LEU A 97 -16.63 -35.89 -10.99
CA LEU A 97 -17.35 -34.61 -10.95
C LEU A 97 -18.43 -34.50 -12.01
N ALA A 98 -18.13 -34.95 -13.23
CA ALA A 98 -19.12 -34.96 -14.33
C ALA A 98 -20.34 -35.81 -13.99
N GLU A 99 -20.16 -37.00 -13.38
CA GLU A 99 -21.27 -37.86 -12.97
C GLU A 99 -22.03 -37.32 -11.76
N CYS A 100 -21.34 -36.75 -10.77
CA CYS A 100 -21.95 -36.11 -9.60
C CYS A 100 -22.82 -34.90 -9.97
N LEU A 101 -22.44 -34.13 -11.00
CA LEU A 101 -23.14 -32.93 -11.45
C LEU A 101 -24.13 -33.19 -12.59
N LYS A 102 -24.24 -34.42 -13.07
CA LYS A 102 -25.15 -34.82 -14.15
C LYS A 102 -26.59 -34.56 -13.72
N ASN A 103 -27.34 -33.87 -14.59
CA ASN A 103 -28.74 -33.48 -14.38
C ASN A 103 -28.98 -32.49 -13.21
N THR A 104 -27.97 -31.91 -12.61
CA THR A 104 -28.10 -30.90 -11.53
C THR A 104 -28.23 -29.48 -12.04
N GLY A 105 -27.94 -29.23 -13.32
CA GLY A 105 -27.86 -27.87 -13.87
C GLY A 105 -26.60 -27.10 -13.44
N LEU A 106 -25.67 -27.78 -12.80
CA LEU A 106 -24.39 -27.22 -12.36
C LEU A 106 -23.27 -27.72 -13.26
N TRP A 107 -22.17 -26.96 -13.27
CA TRP A 107 -20.92 -27.36 -13.91
C TRP A 107 -19.74 -26.99 -13.00
N TYR A 108 -18.56 -27.52 -13.27
CA TYR A 108 -17.38 -27.25 -12.48
C TYR A 108 -16.25 -26.68 -13.34
N ARG A 109 -15.36 -25.91 -12.68
CA ARG A 109 -14.08 -25.47 -13.22
C ARG A 109 -13.00 -25.73 -12.18
N LEU A 110 -11.87 -26.25 -12.62
CA LEU A 110 -10.70 -26.48 -11.79
C LEU A 110 -9.75 -25.30 -11.96
N GLU A 111 -9.38 -24.65 -10.85
CA GLU A 111 -8.36 -23.60 -10.78
C GLU A 111 -7.39 -23.95 -9.67
N ASP A 112 -6.16 -24.25 -10.01
CA ASP A 112 -5.12 -24.77 -9.11
C ASP A 112 -5.63 -25.95 -8.28
N ASP A 113 -5.71 -25.83 -6.96
CA ASP A 113 -6.19 -26.86 -6.03
C ASP A 113 -7.66 -26.64 -5.58
N VAL A 114 -8.43 -25.78 -6.29
CA VAL A 114 -9.82 -25.44 -5.96
C VAL A 114 -10.78 -25.81 -7.10
N ILE A 115 -11.89 -26.47 -6.77
CA ILE A 115 -12.98 -26.84 -7.68
C ILE A 115 -14.13 -25.86 -7.47
N ILE A 116 -14.40 -25.01 -8.46
CA ILE A 116 -15.47 -24.02 -8.43
C ILE A 116 -16.73 -24.60 -9.08
N ILE A 117 -17.83 -24.65 -8.33
CA ILE A 117 -19.14 -25.12 -8.82
C ILE A 117 -20.04 -23.91 -9.14
N SER A 118 -20.60 -23.87 -10.33
CA SER A 118 -21.44 -22.77 -10.81
C SER A 118 -22.66 -23.30 -11.59
N PRO A 119 -23.78 -22.54 -11.70
CA PRO A 119 -24.89 -22.90 -12.52
C PRO A 119 -24.51 -22.95 -14.01
N LYS A 120 -25.00 -23.95 -14.70
CA LYS A 120 -24.91 -24.04 -16.16
C LYS A 120 -25.89 -23.05 -16.76
N LEU A 121 -25.42 -21.90 -17.25
CA LEU A 121 -26.24 -20.91 -17.91
C LEU A 121 -26.89 -21.54 -19.18
N VAL A 122 -28.11 -22.01 -19.05
CA VAL A 122 -28.91 -22.41 -20.18
C VAL A 122 -29.60 -21.15 -20.70
N SER A 123 -29.04 -20.56 -21.75
CA SER A 123 -29.78 -19.57 -22.55
C SER A 123 -30.92 -20.29 -23.25
N PRO A 124 -32.16 -19.77 -23.22
CA PRO A 124 -33.24 -20.33 -24.02
C PRO A 124 -32.93 -20.06 -25.50
N GLN A 125 -32.52 -21.08 -26.24
CA GLN A 125 -32.37 -21.01 -27.69
C GLN A 125 -33.76 -20.98 -28.34
N LYS A 126 -34.20 -19.78 -28.76
CA LYS A 126 -35.02 -19.65 -29.95
C LYS A 126 -34.09 -19.85 -31.15
N VAL A 127 -34.28 -20.89 -31.91
CA VAL A 127 -33.60 -21.13 -33.18
C VAL A 127 -34.05 -20.04 -34.17
N GLY A 128 -33.29 -18.95 -34.23
CA GLY A 128 -33.33 -17.94 -35.28
C GLY A 128 -32.13 -18.16 -36.21
N GLU A 129 -32.30 -17.83 -37.49
CA GLU A 129 -31.27 -17.91 -38.53
C GLU A 129 -29.92 -17.36 -38.01
N LYS A 130 -28.86 -18.16 -38.14
CA LYS A 130 -27.51 -17.78 -37.69
C LYS A 130 -26.87 -16.84 -38.70
N LEU A 131 -26.49 -15.63 -38.30
CA LEU A 131 -25.74 -14.72 -39.14
C LEU A 131 -24.24 -15.10 -39.09
N VAL A 132 -23.67 -15.51 -40.21
CA VAL A 132 -22.23 -15.80 -40.33
C VAL A 132 -21.54 -14.56 -40.87
N VAL A 133 -20.73 -13.93 -40.06
CA VAL A 133 -19.92 -12.77 -40.45
C VAL A 133 -18.51 -13.23 -40.72
N THR A 134 -17.99 -12.85 -41.87
CA THR A 134 -16.59 -13.08 -42.27
C THR A 134 -15.92 -11.76 -42.59
N GLY A 135 -14.61 -11.72 -42.54
CA GLY A 135 -13.88 -10.51 -42.93
C GLY A 135 -12.37 -10.63 -42.81
N LEU A 136 -11.70 -9.56 -43.18
CA LEU A 136 -10.27 -9.40 -43.15
C LEU A 136 -9.93 -8.21 -42.24
N VAL A 137 -8.99 -8.39 -41.30
CA VAL A 137 -8.45 -7.33 -40.46
C VAL A 137 -7.03 -7.00 -40.94
N LYS A 138 -6.75 -5.72 -41.17
CA LYS A 138 -5.47 -5.23 -41.66
C LYS A 138 -5.07 -3.92 -40.96
N ASP A 139 -3.80 -3.58 -41.02
CA ASP A 139 -3.29 -2.28 -40.59
C ASP A 139 -3.52 -1.16 -41.65
N LYS A 140 -3.12 0.07 -41.32
CA LYS A 140 -3.15 1.20 -42.28
C LYS A 140 -2.25 0.99 -43.49
N GLY A 141 -1.19 0.20 -43.37
CA GLY A 141 -0.28 -0.17 -44.46
C GLY A 141 -0.85 -1.24 -45.40
N GLY A 142 -2.00 -1.83 -45.03
CA GLY A 142 -2.65 -2.89 -45.79
C GLY A 142 -2.16 -4.30 -45.45
N MET A 143 -1.25 -4.47 -44.48
CA MET A 143 -0.78 -5.76 -44.02
C MET A 143 -1.84 -6.46 -43.14
N PRO A 144 -2.10 -7.76 -43.34
CA PRO A 144 -3.04 -8.51 -42.53
C PRO A 144 -2.57 -8.63 -41.09
N LEU A 145 -3.50 -8.56 -40.15
CA LEU A 145 -3.23 -8.63 -38.71
C LEU A 145 -3.72 -9.98 -38.14
N PRO A 146 -2.81 -10.94 -37.88
CA PRO A 146 -3.16 -12.19 -37.21
C PRO A 146 -3.31 -11.98 -35.69
N GLY A 147 -4.21 -12.77 -35.07
CA GLY A 147 -4.37 -12.75 -33.63
C GLY A 147 -5.22 -11.59 -33.07
N VAL A 148 -5.92 -10.82 -33.92
CA VAL A 148 -6.88 -9.80 -33.48
C VAL A 148 -8.05 -10.46 -32.78
N THR A 149 -8.36 -10.08 -31.56
CA THR A 149 -9.51 -10.55 -30.81
C THR A 149 -10.77 -9.83 -31.26
N ILE A 150 -11.82 -10.59 -31.55
CA ILE A 150 -13.13 -10.10 -32.00
C ILE A 150 -14.18 -10.57 -31.01
N LEU A 151 -14.88 -9.65 -30.35
CA LEU A 151 -15.91 -9.96 -29.35
C LEU A 151 -17.25 -9.33 -29.73
N LEU A 152 -18.34 -10.05 -29.53
CA LEU A 152 -19.68 -9.48 -29.59
C LEU A 152 -19.96 -8.69 -28.32
N LYS A 153 -20.20 -7.37 -28.44
CA LYS A 153 -20.43 -6.45 -27.34
C LYS A 153 -21.49 -6.95 -26.36
N GLY A 154 -21.12 -6.99 -25.07
CA GLY A 154 -22.02 -7.48 -24.01
C GLY A 154 -22.09 -8.99 -23.84
N THR A 155 -21.26 -9.76 -24.56
CA THR A 155 -21.21 -11.23 -24.45
C THR A 155 -19.77 -11.73 -24.39
N GLN A 156 -19.59 -13.02 -24.12
CA GLN A 156 -18.29 -13.70 -24.24
C GLN A 156 -18.10 -14.41 -25.58
N LEU A 157 -19.03 -14.20 -26.52
CA LEU A 157 -18.96 -14.80 -27.84
C LEU A 157 -17.96 -14.04 -28.72
N GLY A 158 -16.93 -14.73 -29.19
CA GLY A 158 -15.86 -14.08 -29.97
C GLY A 158 -15.01 -15.08 -30.73
N GLY A 159 -13.98 -14.56 -31.38
CA GLY A 159 -12.98 -15.31 -32.13
C GLY A 159 -11.70 -14.50 -32.29
N VAL A 160 -10.73 -15.09 -32.99
CA VAL A 160 -9.47 -14.42 -33.33
C VAL A 160 -9.21 -14.54 -34.83
N THR A 161 -8.45 -13.59 -35.42
CA THR A 161 -8.04 -13.66 -36.81
C THR A 161 -6.94 -14.71 -37.02
N ASP A 162 -6.99 -15.39 -38.19
CA ASP A 162 -5.97 -16.36 -38.61
C ASP A 162 -4.65 -15.68 -39.08
N ALA A 163 -3.69 -16.47 -39.58
CA ALA A 163 -2.40 -16.00 -40.05
C ALA A 163 -2.47 -14.98 -41.18
N ASP A 164 -3.54 -15.02 -41.96
CA ASP A 164 -3.80 -14.13 -43.10
C ASP A 164 -4.74 -12.97 -42.71
N GLY A 165 -5.02 -12.78 -41.40
CA GLY A 165 -5.89 -11.74 -40.88
C GLY A 165 -7.40 -11.96 -41.10
N ASN A 166 -7.82 -13.14 -41.60
CA ASN A 166 -9.22 -13.43 -41.80
C ASN A 166 -9.90 -13.90 -40.51
N PHE A 167 -11.20 -13.62 -40.40
CA PHE A 167 -12.04 -14.14 -39.33
C PHE A 167 -13.37 -14.64 -39.80
N ARG A 168 -13.94 -15.56 -39.04
CA ARG A 168 -15.29 -16.07 -39.22
C ARG A 168 -15.98 -16.21 -37.87
N LEU A 169 -17.08 -15.48 -37.69
CA LEU A 169 -17.87 -15.50 -36.46
C LEU A 169 -19.33 -15.80 -36.76
N THR A 170 -19.92 -16.69 -35.98
CA THR A 170 -21.33 -17.03 -36.10
C THR A 170 -22.11 -16.35 -34.99
N LEU A 171 -22.98 -15.40 -35.36
CA LEU A 171 -23.78 -14.59 -34.44
C LEU A 171 -25.19 -15.14 -34.30
N PRO A 172 -25.84 -15.01 -33.14
CA PRO A 172 -27.20 -15.46 -32.94
C PRO A 172 -28.23 -14.48 -33.54
N GLY A 173 -29.12 -14.95 -34.40
CA GLY A 173 -30.21 -14.12 -34.95
C GLY A 173 -29.80 -13.14 -36.04
N ASN A 174 -30.78 -12.43 -36.60
CA ASN A 174 -30.61 -11.49 -37.71
C ASN A 174 -30.85 -10.03 -37.21
N THR A 175 -30.29 -9.68 -36.04
CA THR A 175 -30.40 -8.37 -35.41
C THR A 175 -29.10 -7.58 -35.57
N GLU A 176 -29.15 -6.27 -35.38
CA GLU A 176 -27.94 -5.42 -35.38
C GLU A 176 -27.02 -5.86 -34.24
N HIS A 177 -25.78 -6.20 -34.58
CA HIS A 177 -24.73 -6.58 -33.63
C HIS A 177 -23.58 -5.57 -33.66
N VAL A 178 -22.92 -5.39 -32.52
CA VAL A 178 -21.70 -4.59 -32.44
C VAL A 178 -20.53 -5.52 -32.14
N LEU A 179 -19.59 -5.61 -33.08
CA LEU A 179 -18.33 -6.34 -32.89
C LEU A 179 -17.24 -5.40 -32.43
N ILE A 180 -16.52 -5.83 -31.40
CA ILE A 180 -15.36 -5.13 -30.83
C ILE A 180 -14.10 -5.84 -31.30
N PHE A 181 -13.26 -5.12 -32.04
CA PHE A 181 -11.96 -5.59 -32.50
C PHE A 181 -10.87 -5.01 -31.61
N SER A 182 -10.07 -5.85 -30.98
CA SER A 182 -8.94 -5.44 -30.11
C SER A 182 -7.69 -6.22 -30.45
N PHE A 183 -6.55 -5.51 -30.48
CA PHE A 183 -5.22 -6.07 -30.71
C PHE A 183 -4.19 -5.24 -29.95
N VAL A 184 -3.13 -5.89 -29.45
CA VAL A 184 -2.07 -5.23 -28.69
C VAL A 184 -1.41 -4.15 -29.57
N GLY A 185 -1.34 -2.93 -29.06
CA GLY A 185 -0.77 -1.77 -29.79
C GLY A 185 -1.69 -1.14 -30.83
N MET A 186 -2.97 -1.53 -30.91
CA MET A 186 -3.93 -0.97 -31.85
C MET A 186 -5.14 -0.39 -31.12
N LYS A 187 -5.73 0.67 -31.66
CA LYS A 187 -6.98 1.25 -31.14
C LYS A 187 -8.13 0.25 -31.26
N THR A 188 -8.79 0.00 -30.15
CA THR A 188 -10.03 -0.81 -30.15
C THR A 188 -11.07 -0.17 -31.08
N ARG A 189 -11.66 -0.97 -31.95
CA ARG A 189 -12.66 -0.51 -32.91
C ARG A 189 -13.97 -1.24 -32.76
N GLU A 190 -15.08 -0.50 -32.69
CA GLU A 190 -16.43 -1.04 -32.66
C GLU A 190 -17.07 -0.91 -34.04
N ILE A 191 -17.64 -2.00 -34.57
CA ILE A 191 -18.28 -2.02 -35.88
C ILE A 191 -19.65 -2.65 -35.72
N LYS A 192 -20.67 -1.97 -36.24
CA LYS A 192 -22.05 -2.50 -36.32
C LYS A 192 -22.19 -3.40 -37.51
N VAL A 193 -22.78 -4.58 -37.31
CA VAL A 193 -22.96 -5.61 -38.30
C VAL A 193 -24.42 -6.04 -38.31
N ASN A 194 -25.06 -5.97 -39.46
CA ASN A 194 -26.47 -6.32 -39.65
C ASN A 194 -26.70 -7.26 -40.84
N ASP A 195 -25.67 -7.56 -41.63
CA ASP A 195 -25.75 -8.46 -42.79
C ASP A 195 -24.52 -9.39 -42.88
N ALA A 196 -24.57 -10.38 -43.78
CA ALA A 196 -23.50 -11.37 -43.97
C ALA A 196 -22.40 -10.92 -44.96
N LYS A 197 -22.31 -9.62 -45.29
CA LYS A 197 -21.25 -9.13 -46.19
C LYS A 197 -19.87 -9.24 -45.56
N PRO A 198 -18.84 -9.63 -46.33
CA PRO A 198 -17.48 -9.65 -45.83
C PRO A 198 -17.03 -8.26 -45.37
N LEU A 199 -16.49 -8.19 -44.14
CA LEU A 199 -16.02 -6.95 -43.54
C LEU A 199 -14.53 -6.79 -43.80
N THR A 200 -14.11 -5.57 -44.18
CA THR A 200 -12.71 -5.19 -44.16
C THR A 200 -12.50 -4.19 -42.99
N VAL A 201 -11.76 -4.61 -42.00
CA VAL A 201 -11.49 -3.80 -40.80
C VAL A 201 -10.06 -3.32 -40.85
N VAL A 202 -9.89 -2.00 -40.89
CA VAL A 202 -8.56 -1.37 -40.80
C VAL A 202 -8.35 -0.94 -39.37
N MET A 203 -7.36 -1.49 -38.70
CA MET A 203 -6.97 -1.07 -37.35
C MET A 203 -5.91 0.03 -37.43
N GLU A 204 -6.01 0.96 -36.51
CA GLU A 204 -5.06 2.06 -36.39
C GLU A 204 -4.15 1.79 -35.18
N GLU A 205 -2.87 2.03 -35.34
CA GLU A 205 -1.93 1.98 -34.21
C GLU A 205 -2.39 2.95 -33.11
N ASP A 206 -2.44 2.45 -31.89
CA ASP A 206 -2.64 3.31 -30.73
C ASP A 206 -1.28 3.88 -30.28
N ALA A 207 -0.94 5.00 -30.89
CA ALA A 207 0.31 5.72 -30.58
C ALA A 207 0.43 6.11 -29.08
N ARG A 208 -0.66 6.02 -28.31
CA ARG A 208 -0.63 6.30 -26.86
C ARG A 208 -0.07 5.13 -26.06
N GLU A 209 -0.22 3.87 -26.50
CA GLU A 209 0.37 2.72 -25.82
C GLU A 209 1.84 2.50 -26.19
N MET A 210 2.29 2.99 -27.35
CA MET A 210 3.67 2.77 -27.81
C MET A 210 4.69 3.72 -27.20
N ASP A 211 4.26 4.85 -26.65
CA ASP A 211 5.16 5.91 -26.13
C ASP A 211 5.03 6.10 -24.60
N GLU A 212 4.43 5.14 -23.88
CA GLU A 212 4.39 5.22 -22.42
C GLU A 212 5.81 5.17 -21.86
N VAL A 213 6.23 6.30 -21.31
CA VAL A 213 7.57 6.51 -20.77
C VAL A 213 7.47 6.37 -19.25
N VAL A 214 8.22 5.45 -18.69
CA VAL A 214 8.34 5.29 -17.23
C VAL A 214 9.61 6.00 -16.75
N VAL A 215 9.49 6.66 -15.60
CA VAL A 215 10.65 7.23 -14.93
C VAL A 215 11.43 6.06 -14.31
N VAL A 216 12.71 5.97 -14.68
CA VAL A 216 13.66 5.06 -14.07
C VAL A 216 14.73 5.90 -13.37
N ALA A 217 15.43 5.34 -12.41
CA ALA A 217 16.31 6.00 -11.44
C ALA A 217 16.94 7.33 -11.88
N TYR A 218 17.53 7.42 -13.07
CA TYR A 218 18.25 8.61 -13.52
C TYR A 218 17.89 8.99 -14.97
N GLY A 219 16.65 8.73 -15.37
CA GLY A 219 16.17 9.06 -16.70
C GLY A 219 14.77 8.54 -16.95
N THR A 220 14.38 8.59 -18.20
CA THR A 220 13.10 8.04 -18.66
C THR A 220 13.37 6.94 -19.67
N GLN A 221 12.66 5.83 -19.57
CA GLN A 221 12.72 4.74 -20.54
C GLN A 221 11.31 4.43 -21.06
N LEU A 222 11.24 3.96 -22.29
CA LEU A 222 9.99 3.44 -22.80
C LEU A 222 9.58 2.22 -21.99
N LYS A 223 8.34 2.14 -21.54
CA LYS A 223 7.80 1.05 -20.71
C LYS A 223 8.09 -0.33 -21.32
N ARG A 224 8.03 -0.44 -22.64
CA ARG A 224 8.36 -1.66 -23.40
C ARG A 224 9.82 -2.12 -23.26
N ASN A 225 10.74 -1.21 -22.94
CA ASN A 225 12.18 -1.51 -22.80
C ASN A 225 12.56 -1.86 -21.34
N VAL A 226 11.62 -1.72 -20.42
CA VAL A 226 11.85 -2.01 -19.00
C VAL A 226 11.64 -3.50 -18.76
N THR A 227 12.72 -4.19 -18.39
CA THR A 227 12.70 -5.62 -18.08
C THR A 227 12.41 -5.91 -16.60
N GLY A 228 12.48 -4.87 -15.76
CA GLY A 228 12.24 -4.98 -14.32
C GLY A 228 10.75 -4.99 -13.94
N SER A 229 10.45 -5.50 -12.75
CA SER A 229 9.09 -5.50 -12.18
C SER A 229 8.76 -4.12 -11.62
N ILE A 230 8.32 -3.20 -12.50
CA ILE A 230 7.86 -1.86 -12.14
C ILE A 230 6.33 -1.85 -12.15
N ALA A 231 5.73 -1.30 -11.09
CA ALA A 231 4.32 -0.94 -11.10
C ALA A 231 4.21 0.58 -11.20
N SER A 232 3.47 1.06 -12.19
CA SER A 232 3.16 2.47 -12.38
C SER A 232 1.71 2.74 -11.97
N VAL A 233 1.50 3.83 -11.25
CA VAL A 233 0.19 4.40 -10.96
C VAL A 233 0.16 5.78 -11.59
N ASP A 234 -0.28 5.80 -12.86
CA ASP A 234 -0.47 7.01 -13.62
C ASP A 234 -1.83 7.62 -13.28
N ASP A 235 -1.95 8.94 -13.42
CA ASP A 235 -3.17 9.68 -13.12
C ASP A 235 -3.67 9.37 -11.68
N PHE A 236 -2.76 9.54 -10.72
CA PHE A 236 -3.09 9.36 -9.30
C PHE A 236 -4.19 10.34 -8.90
N LYS A 237 -5.40 9.80 -8.67
CA LYS A 237 -6.61 10.58 -8.33
C LYS A 237 -6.90 10.50 -6.83
N PRO A 238 -6.30 11.37 -6.02
CA PRO A 238 -6.51 11.35 -4.57
C PRO A 238 -7.95 11.64 -4.17
N GLN A 239 -8.73 12.32 -5.03
CA GLN A 239 -10.14 12.62 -4.79
C GLN A 239 -11.02 11.36 -4.72
N GLU A 240 -10.68 10.32 -5.50
CA GLU A 240 -11.42 9.06 -5.52
C GLU A 240 -11.22 8.25 -4.23
N SER A 241 -10.10 8.46 -3.55
CA SER A 241 -9.72 7.71 -2.33
C SER A 241 -9.87 8.54 -1.05
N GLN A 242 -10.11 9.85 -1.14
CA GLN A 242 -10.21 10.81 -0.01
C GLN A 242 -9.03 10.67 0.98
N VAL A 243 -7.84 10.39 0.47
CA VAL A 243 -6.65 10.11 1.28
C VAL A 243 -5.84 11.37 1.53
N GLY A 244 -5.51 11.61 2.79
CA GLY A 244 -4.61 12.70 3.20
C GLY A 244 -3.13 12.40 2.94
N ASN A 245 -2.77 11.11 2.74
CA ASN A 245 -1.39 10.65 2.54
C ASN A 245 -1.24 9.86 1.24
N VAL A 246 -0.14 10.12 0.51
CA VAL A 246 0.19 9.52 -0.78
C VAL A 246 0.25 8.00 -0.72
N ILE A 247 0.95 7.46 0.27
CA ILE A 247 1.17 6.00 0.39
C ILE A 247 -0.14 5.28 0.71
N THR A 248 -1.01 5.87 1.54
CA THR A 248 -2.32 5.30 1.80
C THR A 248 -3.15 5.18 0.51
N GLY A 249 -2.98 6.12 -0.43
CA GLY A 249 -3.62 6.08 -1.74
C GLY A 249 -3.14 4.96 -2.66
N LEU A 250 -2.01 4.31 -2.34
CA LEU A 250 -1.48 3.15 -3.09
C LEU A 250 -2.01 1.82 -2.57
N GLN A 251 -2.68 1.80 -1.43
CA GLN A 251 -3.21 0.57 -0.82
C GLN A 251 -4.17 -0.13 -1.78
N GLY A 252 -3.89 -1.41 -2.07
CA GLY A 252 -4.69 -2.22 -2.99
C GLY A 252 -4.51 -1.90 -4.49
N ARG A 253 -3.73 -0.87 -4.86
CA ARG A 253 -3.48 -0.49 -6.26
C ARG A 253 -2.18 -1.05 -6.83
N VAL A 254 -1.23 -1.38 -5.97
CA VAL A 254 0.09 -1.88 -6.36
C VAL A 254 0.29 -3.28 -5.80
N SER A 255 0.39 -4.27 -6.69
CA SER A 255 0.67 -5.65 -6.29
C SER A 255 2.03 -5.77 -5.58
N GLY A 256 2.06 -6.46 -4.43
CA GLY A 256 3.26 -6.64 -3.62
C GLY A 256 3.65 -5.43 -2.76
N LEU A 257 2.88 -4.35 -2.77
CA LEU A 257 3.00 -3.26 -1.81
C LEU A 257 1.95 -3.45 -0.70
N TRP A 258 2.41 -3.63 0.51
CA TRP A 258 1.57 -3.70 1.69
C TRP A 258 1.62 -2.37 2.44
N VAL A 259 0.46 -1.83 2.77
CA VAL A 259 0.32 -0.53 3.46
C VAL A 259 -0.61 -0.71 4.65
N ARG A 260 -0.18 -0.23 5.82
CA ARG A 260 -0.94 -0.29 7.06
C ARG A 260 -0.91 1.05 7.80
N LYS A 261 -2.05 1.52 8.27
CA LYS A 261 -2.12 2.56 9.29
C LYS A 261 -1.90 1.92 10.66
N LEU A 262 -0.99 2.48 11.44
CA LEU A 262 -0.67 2.00 12.80
C LEU A 262 -1.57 2.60 13.88
N SER A 263 -2.19 3.74 13.59
CA SER A 263 -3.07 4.44 14.53
C SER A 263 -4.23 5.12 13.82
N GLY A 264 -5.26 5.49 14.58
CA GLY A 264 -6.38 6.32 14.14
C GLY A 264 -6.08 7.84 14.17
N ASP A 265 -4.86 8.24 14.57
CA ASP A 265 -4.50 9.66 14.66
C ASP A 265 -4.56 10.33 13.29
N ALA A 266 -5.10 11.53 13.27
CA ALA A 266 -5.06 12.40 12.11
C ALA A 266 -3.60 12.71 11.72
N GLY A 267 -3.30 12.67 10.42
CA GLY A 267 -1.95 12.87 9.92
C GLY A 267 -0.94 11.78 10.32
N ALA A 268 -1.38 10.59 10.77
CA ALA A 268 -0.48 9.47 11.04
C ALA A 268 0.19 8.96 9.77
N ASN A 269 1.49 8.66 9.86
CA ASN A 269 2.21 8.02 8.76
C ASN A 269 1.83 6.55 8.65
N PRO A 270 1.52 6.06 7.45
CA PRO A 270 1.37 4.63 7.23
C PRO A 270 2.72 3.93 7.26
N GLU A 271 2.72 2.70 7.73
CA GLU A 271 3.80 1.75 7.48
C GLU A 271 3.59 1.09 6.11
N PHE A 272 4.66 0.87 5.36
CA PHE A 272 4.57 0.23 4.06
C PHE A 272 5.81 -0.62 3.76
N VAL A 273 5.57 -1.74 3.08
CA VAL A 273 6.61 -2.74 2.77
C VAL A 273 6.38 -3.27 1.36
N ILE A 274 7.48 -3.48 0.62
CA ILE A 274 7.44 -4.08 -0.72
C ILE A 274 7.90 -5.54 -0.60
N ARG A 275 7.04 -6.48 -1.04
CA ARG A 275 7.30 -7.94 -1.03
C ARG A 275 7.62 -8.53 0.34
N GLY A 276 7.12 -7.90 1.41
CA GLY A 276 7.31 -8.36 2.78
C GLY A 276 8.60 -7.86 3.44
N HIS A 277 8.76 -8.20 4.72
CA HIS A 277 9.95 -7.83 5.49
C HIS A 277 11.13 -8.70 5.09
N GLN A 278 12.18 -8.08 4.57
CA GLN A 278 13.41 -8.75 4.10
C GLN A 278 14.54 -8.66 5.13
N SER A 279 14.33 -8.02 6.26
CA SER A 279 15.30 -7.85 7.34
C SER A 279 14.65 -8.17 8.68
N SER A 280 15.44 -8.71 9.61
CA SER A 280 15.04 -8.85 11.02
C SER A 280 14.87 -7.50 11.72
N ASN A 281 15.47 -6.44 11.17
CA ASN A 281 15.21 -5.07 11.59
C ASN A 281 13.96 -4.55 10.89
N LEU A 282 12.82 -4.60 11.57
CA LEU A 282 11.50 -4.20 11.06
C LEU A 282 11.38 -2.70 10.72
N SER A 283 12.36 -1.87 11.11
CA SER A 283 12.36 -0.42 10.86
C SER A 283 12.84 -0.03 9.46
N VAL A 284 13.30 -0.98 8.65
CA VAL A 284 13.81 -0.69 7.30
C VAL A 284 12.63 -0.56 6.32
N GLN A 285 12.45 0.64 5.79
CA GLN A 285 11.41 0.98 4.81
C GLN A 285 11.98 1.07 3.39
N PRO A 286 11.13 0.92 2.34
CA PRO A 286 11.53 1.22 0.97
C PRO A 286 12.05 2.65 0.80
N LEU A 287 13.02 2.83 -0.09
CA LEU A 287 13.56 4.14 -0.42
C LEU A 287 12.52 4.99 -1.14
N ILE A 288 12.41 6.26 -0.76
CA ILE A 288 11.54 7.22 -1.43
C ILE A 288 12.39 8.20 -2.22
N VAL A 289 12.00 8.44 -3.46
CA VAL A 289 12.65 9.42 -4.34
C VAL A 289 11.58 10.34 -4.90
N ILE A 290 11.74 11.65 -4.72
CA ILE A 290 10.79 12.66 -5.17
C ILE A 290 11.49 13.57 -6.18
N ASP A 291 11.02 13.59 -7.42
CA ASP A 291 11.62 14.36 -8.53
C ASP A 291 13.15 14.17 -8.66
N GLY A 292 13.64 12.95 -8.35
CA GLY A 292 15.05 12.57 -8.36
C GLY A 292 15.83 12.88 -7.09
N MET A 293 15.20 13.48 -6.07
CA MET A 293 15.79 13.69 -4.75
C MET A 293 15.54 12.48 -3.87
N ILE A 294 16.59 11.93 -3.28
CA ILE A 294 16.47 10.85 -2.32
C ILE A 294 15.99 11.41 -0.98
N VAL A 295 14.90 10.82 -0.49
CA VAL A 295 14.35 11.11 0.83
C VAL A 295 14.52 9.86 1.67
N ASP A 296 15.54 9.85 2.52
CA ASP A 296 15.74 8.74 3.42
C ASP A 296 15.02 8.97 4.77
N GLY A 297 14.68 7.87 5.46
CA GLY A 297 13.95 7.92 6.73
C GLY A 297 14.73 8.59 7.87
N THR A 298 16.04 8.87 7.68
CA THR A 298 16.88 9.55 8.69
C THR A 298 16.69 11.06 8.68
N SER A 299 16.15 11.62 7.58
CA SER A 299 15.93 13.07 7.42
C SER A 299 14.65 13.59 8.08
N ASN A 300 13.92 12.77 8.85
CA ASN A 300 12.60 13.10 9.44
C ASN A 300 11.58 13.66 8.39
N PHE A 301 11.80 13.36 7.12
CA PHE A 301 10.87 13.75 6.08
C PHE A 301 9.58 12.94 6.23
N ASN A 302 8.47 13.65 6.36
CA ASN A 302 7.16 13.05 6.47
C ASN A 302 6.47 13.04 5.10
N LEU A 303 6.01 11.89 4.63
CA LEU A 303 5.25 11.77 3.38
C LEU A 303 3.95 12.58 3.39
N ASN A 304 3.46 12.95 4.56
CA ASN A 304 2.38 13.92 4.69
C ASN A 304 2.79 15.33 4.23
N ASN A 305 4.09 15.60 3.99
CA ASN A 305 4.53 16.90 3.47
C ASN A 305 4.25 17.08 1.97
N ILE A 306 3.83 16.04 1.26
CA ILE A 306 3.44 16.11 -0.14
C ILE A 306 1.92 16.14 -0.24
N ALA A 307 1.37 17.13 -0.97
CA ALA A 307 -0.03 17.10 -1.33
C ALA A 307 -0.28 16.02 -2.39
N PRO A 308 -1.17 15.03 -2.14
CA PRO A 308 -1.46 14.00 -3.12
C PRO A 308 -1.92 14.56 -4.48
N GLN A 309 -2.59 15.72 -4.46
CA GLN A 309 -3.07 16.42 -5.66
C GLN A 309 -1.94 16.96 -6.55
N ASP A 310 -0.73 17.17 -5.99
CA ASP A 310 0.44 17.65 -6.72
C ASP A 310 1.25 16.52 -7.38
N ILE A 311 0.80 15.27 -7.27
CA ILE A 311 1.47 14.11 -7.85
C ILE A 311 0.98 13.85 -9.28
N GLU A 312 1.91 13.61 -10.19
CA GLU A 312 1.65 13.21 -11.57
C GLU A 312 1.64 11.69 -11.70
N SER A 313 2.71 11.02 -11.22
CA SER A 313 2.82 9.56 -11.25
C SER A 313 3.59 9.03 -10.05
N ILE A 314 3.39 7.74 -9.77
CA ILE A 314 4.14 6.99 -8.76
C ILE A 314 4.56 5.68 -9.38
N GLU A 315 5.87 5.43 -9.43
CA GLU A 315 6.44 4.18 -9.87
C GLU A 315 7.03 3.42 -8.67
N VAL A 316 6.74 2.13 -8.58
CA VAL A 316 7.25 1.25 -7.52
C VAL A 316 8.19 0.21 -8.13
N LEU A 317 9.48 0.35 -7.83
CA LEU A 317 10.54 -0.58 -8.24
C LEU A 317 10.60 -1.71 -7.22
N LYS A 318 10.15 -2.90 -7.63
CA LYS A 318 9.93 -4.01 -6.70
C LYS A 318 11.05 -5.05 -6.71
N ASP A 319 11.90 -5.05 -7.71
CA ASP A 319 12.98 -6.04 -7.85
C ASP A 319 14.37 -5.40 -7.77
N ALA A 320 15.36 -6.24 -7.49
CA ALA A 320 16.74 -5.83 -7.34
C ALA A 320 17.33 -5.24 -8.63
N ALA A 321 16.89 -5.67 -9.81
CA ALA A 321 17.42 -5.16 -11.08
C ALA A 321 16.99 -3.72 -11.32
N SER A 322 15.72 -3.39 -11.09
CA SER A 322 15.19 -2.04 -11.25
C SER A 322 15.68 -1.08 -10.15
N SER A 323 15.91 -1.57 -8.93
CA SER A 323 16.37 -0.78 -7.78
C SER A 323 17.89 -0.70 -7.63
N ALA A 324 18.67 -1.52 -8.37
CA ALA A 324 20.13 -1.60 -8.26
C ALA A 324 20.86 -0.27 -8.45
N MET A 325 20.29 0.64 -9.24
CA MET A 325 20.87 1.97 -9.50
C MET A 325 20.88 2.86 -8.23
N TYR A 326 20.09 2.53 -7.21
CA TYR A 326 20.10 3.22 -5.90
C TYR A 326 21.03 2.55 -4.88
N GLY A 327 21.80 1.54 -5.32
CA GLY A 327 22.75 0.82 -4.48
C GLY A 327 22.06 0.09 -3.31
N SER A 328 22.76 0.01 -2.18
CA SER A 328 22.25 -0.66 -0.97
C SER A 328 20.98 -0.04 -0.40
N ARG A 329 20.77 1.27 -0.62
CA ARG A 329 19.55 1.99 -0.16
C ARG A 329 18.29 1.48 -0.87
N GLY A 330 18.41 0.98 -2.11
CA GLY A 330 17.30 0.41 -2.87
C GLY A 330 16.97 -1.06 -2.56
N ALA A 331 17.65 -1.68 -1.60
CA ALA A 331 17.52 -3.11 -1.31
C ALA A 331 16.09 -3.52 -0.91
N MET A 332 15.34 -2.65 -0.22
CA MET A 332 13.94 -2.87 0.19
C MET A 332 12.93 -2.40 -0.86
N GLY A 333 13.38 -2.11 -2.10
CA GLY A 333 12.61 -1.50 -3.16
C GLY A 333 12.63 0.02 -3.10
N VAL A 334 12.12 0.64 -4.16
CA VAL A 334 12.13 2.11 -4.32
C VAL A 334 10.76 2.58 -4.76
N ILE A 335 10.28 3.67 -4.18
CA ILE A 335 9.07 4.39 -4.59
C ILE A 335 9.51 5.72 -5.21
N LEU A 336 9.30 5.87 -6.52
CA LEU A 336 9.56 7.09 -7.25
C LEU A 336 8.27 7.91 -7.32
N ILE A 337 8.33 9.14 -6.90
CA ILE A 337 7.21 10.08 -6.94
C ILE A 337 7.57 11.20 -7.89
N THR A 338 6.81 11.34 -8.97
CA THR A 338 6.92 12.47 -9.89
C THR A 338 5.82 13.46 -9.62
N THR A 339 6.20 14.71 -9.42
CA THR A 339 5.24 15.76 -9.12
C THR A 339 4.82 16.53 -10.37
N LYS A 340 3.61 17.11 -10.36
CA LYS A 340 3.03 17.87 -11.46
C LYS A 340 3.89 19.07 -11.85
N LYS A 341 4.05 19.26 -13.15
CA LYS A 341 4.73 20.39 -13.80
C LYS A 341 3.82 20.99 -14.88
N GLY A 342 4.15 22.15 -15.38
CA GLY A 342 3.46 22.72 -16.52
C GLY A 342 3.76 21.93 -17.82
N LYS A 343 2.88 22.07 -18.82
CA LYS A 343 3.05 21.45 -20.15
C LYS A 343 3.31 22.52 -21.19
N PHE A 344 4.26 22.28 -22.11
CA PHE A 344 4.53 23.19 -23.21
C PHE A 344 3.33 23.30 -24.15
N ASN A 345 3.15 24.47 -24.77
CA ASN A 345 2.05 24.76 -25.69
C ASN A 345 0.65 24.46 -25.09
N SER A 346 0.50 24.60 -23.79
CA SER A 346 -0.76 24.38 -23.06
C SER A 346 -1.38 25.71 -22.63
N LYS A 347 -2.68 25.87 -22.89
CA LYS A 347 -3.42 27.00 -22.33
C LYS A 347 -3.42 26.93 -20.80
N PRO A 348 -3.51 28.09 -20.11
CA PRO A 348 -3.67 28.11 -18.67
C PRO A 348 -4.91 27.33 -18.25
N VAL A 349 -4.73 26.39 -17.31
CA VAL A 349 -5.80 25.58 -16.70
C VAL A 349 -5.78 25.81 -15.22
N VAL A 350 -6.92 26.18 -14.67
CA VAL A 350 -7.15 26.31 -13.23
C VAL A 350 -7.95 25.11 -12.78
N ASN A 351 -7.45 24.38 -11.77
CA ASN A 351 -8.16 23.28 -11.15
C ASN A 351 -8.42 23.61 -9.69
N LEU A 352 -9.66 23.48 -9.26
CA LEU A 352 -10.07 23.58 -7.86
C LEU A 352 -10.68 22.23 -7.46
N SER A 353 -10.15 21.63 -6.41
CA SER A 353 -10.78 20.50 -5.75
C SER A 353 -11.05 20.85 -4.30
N ALA A 354 -12.23 20.50 -3.81
CA ALA A 354 -12.61 20.69 -2.44
C ALA A 354 -13.51 19.55 -2.00
N TYR A 355 -13.25 19.02 -0.82
CA TYR A 355 -14.20 18.12 -0.17
C TYR A 355 -14.32 18.43 1.32
N TYR A 356 -15.47 18.08 1.88
CA TYR A 356 -15.74 18.09 3.30
C TYR A 356 -16.54 16.85 3.66
N GLY A 357 -16.20 16.23 4.77
CA GLY A 357 -16.86 15.01 5.20
C GLY A 357 -16.63 14.73 6.69
N TRP A 358 -17.27 13.68 7.15
CA TRP A 358 -17.15 13.18 8.51
C TRP A 358 -16.73 11.73 8.50
N ALA A 359 -15.86 11.36 9.41
CA ALA A 359 -15.45 9.99 9.68
C ALA A 359 -15.97 9.58 11.05
N SER A 360 -16.37 8.34 11.19
CA SER A 360 -16.70 7.72 12.48
C SER A 360 -15.95 6.40 12.60
N THR A 361 -15.63 6.00 13.83
CA THR A 361 -15.03 4.69 14.10
C THR A 361 -16.16 3.74 14.48
N PRO A 362 -16.45 2.71 13.66
CA PRO A 362 -17.40 1.68 14.06
C PRO A 362 -16.75 0.84 15.16
N PHE A 363 -17.16 1.05 16.41
CA PHE A 363 -16.70 0.29 17.55
C PHE A 363 -17.73 -0.77 17.88
N ASN A 364 -17.39 -2.05 17.64
CA ASN A 364 -18.31 -3.17 17.81
C ASN A 364 -18.08 -3.94 19.13
N TYR A 365 -17.25 -3.40 20.03
CA TYR A 365 -16.98 -4.00 21.32
C TYR A 365 -17.84 -3.35 22.38
N ARG A 366 -18.42 -4.15 23.23
CA ARG A 366 -19.05 -3.72 24.49
C ARG A 366 -18.03 -3.96 25.60
N MET A 367 -17.76 -2.94 26.38
CA MET A 367 -16.98 -3.08 27.61
C MET A 367 -17.83 -3.75 28.71
N LEU A 368 -17.17 -4.29 29.73
CA LEU A 368 -17.84 -4.79 30.90
C LEU A 368 -18.51 -3.61 31.62
N ASN A 369 -19.74 -3.79 32.08
CA ASN A 369 -20.36 -2.86 32.99
C ASN A 369 -19.75 -2.99 34.40
N ALA A 370 -20.14 -2.14 35.36
CA ALA A 370 -19.55 -2.11 36.68
C ALA A 370 -19.78 -3.43 37.45
N GLU A 371 -20.93 -4.05 37.30
CA GLU A 371 -21.28 -5.33 37.95
C GLU A 371 -20.48 -6.50 37.34
N GLU A 372 -20.41 -6.58 36.01
CA GLU A 372 -19.64 -7.58 35.28
C GLU A 372 -18.15 -7.46 35.60
N TYR A 373 -17.64 -6.23 35.66
CA TYR A 373 -16.24 -5.96 35.99
C TYR A 373 -15.94 -6.43 37.43
N GLU A 374 -16.79 -6.06 38.40
CA GLU A 374 -16.63 -6.48 39.78
C GLU A 374 -16.58 -8.00 39.90
N MET A 375 -17.49 -8.71 39.22
CA MET A 375 -17.55 -10.17 39.24
C MET A 375 -16.23 -10.78 38.75
N VAL A 376 -15.77 -10.39 37.56
CA VAL A 376 -14.54 -10.92 36.95
C VAL A 376 -13.31 -10.56 37.79
N PHE A 377 -13.25 -9.31 38.28
CA PHE A 377 -12.14 -8.84 39.10
C PHE A 377 -12.04 -9.63 40.43
N ARG A 378 -13.16 -9.82 41.13
CA ARG A 378 -13.20 -10.61 42.37
C ARG A 378 -12.80 -12.06 42.15
N GLU A 379 -13.37 -12.70 41.14
CA GLU A 379 -13.04 -14.10 40.81
C GLU A 379 -11.53 -14.25 40.53
N GLY A 380 -10.95 -13.39 39.72
CA GLY A 380 -9.52 -13.44 39.42
C GLY A 380 -8.63 -13.26 40.67
N ARG A 381 -9.01 -12.37 41.60
CA ARG A 381 -8.25 -12.12 42.83
C ARG A 381 -8.45 -13.26 43.86
N GLU A 382 -9.65 -13.77 43.97
CA GLU A 382 -9.94 -14.93 44.86
C GLU A 382 -9.19 -16.19 44.41
N ASN A 383 -9.15 -16.46 43.10
CA ASN A 383 -8.36 -17.54 42.52
C ASN A 383 -6.87 -17.38 42.86
N ARG A 384 -6.31 -16.18 42.66
CA ARG A 384 -4.90 -15.90 43.00
C ARG A 384 -4.63 -16.07 44.50
N ILE A 385 -5.53 -15.60 45.37
CA ILE A 385 -5.43 -15.80 46.83
C ILE A 385 -5.48 -17.29 47.19
N ALA A 386 -6.31 -18.08 46.51
CA ALA A 386 -6.37 -19.51 46.69
C ALA A 386 -5.06 -20.21 46.31
N ASP A 387 -4.46 -19.81 45.17
CA ASP A 387 -3.16 -20.31 44.73
C ASP A 387 -2.06 -19.98 45.75
N ILE A 388 -2.00 -18.72 46.24
CA ILE A 388 -1.01 -18.30 47.25
C ILE A 388 -1.18 -19.12 48.53
N ARG A 389 -2.40 -19.32 48.98
CA ARG A 389 -2.67 -20.14 50.16
C ARG A 389 -2.22 -21.59 49.99
N SER A 390 -2.40 -22.14 48.79
CA SER A 390 -1.92 -23.47 48.45
C SER A 390 -0.38 -23.53 48.47
N GLN A 391 0.31 -22.51 47.95
CA GLN A 391 1.77 -22.40 48.00
C GLN A 391 2.27 -22.32 49.47
N LEU A 392 1.63 -21.48 50.29
CA LEU A 392 1.97 -21.37 51.71
C LEU A 392 1.78 -22.67 52.47
N ALA A 393 0.71 -23.43 52.15
CA ALA A 393 0.39 -24.72 52.77
C ALA A 393 1.34 -25.85 52.33
N ALA A 394 1.87 -25.78 51.11
CA ALA A 394 2.83 -26.76 50.58
C ALA A 394 4.18 -26.78 51.33
N GLY A 395 4.50 -25.70 52.04
CA GLY A 395 5.76 -25.56 52.81
C GLY A 395 6.99 -25.33 51.92
N GLY A 396 8.16 -25.30 52.56
CA GLY A 396 9.43 -25.14 51.84
C GLY A 396 9.83 -23.69 51.50
N LEU A 397 9.00 -22.71 51.85
CA LEU A 397 9.27 -21.29 51.65
C LEU A 397 10.03 -20.67 52.83
N SER A 398 10.94 -19.77 52.56
CA SER A 398 11.62 -18.96 53.59
C SER A 398 10.61 -18.02 54.30
N ALA A 399 10.97 -17.52 55.47
CA ALA A 399 10.12 -16.57 56.22
C ALA A 399 9.88 -15.28 55.42
N GLY A 400 10.86 -14.81 54.62
CA GLY A 400 10.71 -13.65 53.77
C GLY A 400 9.72 -13.88 52.62
N GLU A 401 9.79 -15.03 51.93
CA GLU A 401 8.85 -15.40 50.87
C GLU A 401 7.42 -15.53 51.40
N GLN A 402 7.26 -16.13 52.61
CA GLN A 402 5.95 -16.22 53.25
C GLN A 402 5.36 -14.85 53.57
N ALA A 403 6.19 -13.93 54.09
CA ALA A 403 5.76 -12.56 54.38
C ALA A 403 5.32 -11.82 53.09
N THR A 404 6.08 -11.92 52.01
CA THR A 404 5.75 -11.32 50.71
C THR A 404 4.40 -11.87 50.18
N LEU A 405 4.19 -13.17 50.24
CA LEU A 405 2.94 -13.76 49.77
C LEU A 405 1.74 -13.38 50.65
N GLN A 406 1.93 -13.19 51.96
CA GLN A 406 0.90 -12.69 52.85
C GLN A 406 0.56 -11.23 52.58
N GLU A 407 1.56 -10.39 52.29
CA GLU A 407 1.38 -9.01 51.87
C GLU A 407 0.62 -8.94 50.54
N GLU A 408 0.95 -9.81 49.60
CA GLU A 408 0.21 -9.93 48.33
C GLU A 408 -1.28 -10.24 48.58
N ILE A 409 -1.59 -11.18 49.46
CA ILE A 409 -3.00 -11.47 49.84
C ILE A 409 -3.68 -10.22 50.44
N ALA A 410 -3.00 -9.50 51.32
CA ALA A 410 -3.56 -8.30 51.93
C ALA A 410 -3.84 -7.21 50.88
N THR A 411 -2.92 -7.04 49.95
CA THR A 411 -3.04 -6.09 48.81
C THR A 411 -4.25 -6.43 47.93
N TRP A 412 -4.39 -7.70 47.53
CA TRP A 412 -5.55 -8.12 46.71
C TRP A 412 -6.89 -7.94 47.43
N ARG A 413 -6.93 -8.19 48.72
CA ARG A 413 -8.15 -7.96 49.53
C ARG A 413 -8.46 -6.47 49.65
N ALA A 414 -7.45 -5.63 49.86
CA ALA A 414 -7.63 -4.18 49.90
C ALA A 414 -8.21 -3.68 48.57
N GLN A 415 -7.67 -4.13 47.43
CA GLN A 415 -8.18 -3.76 46.11
C GLN A 415 -9.63 -4.19 45.87
N MET A 416 -10.02 -5.41 46.29
CA MET A 416 -11.43 -5.84 46.18
C MET A 416 -12.40 -5.00 47.01
N ASN A 417 -11.94 -4.41 48.12
CA ASN A 417 -12.76 -3.52 48.93
C ASN A 417 -12.94 -2.12 48.34
N THR A 418 -12.19 -1.78 47.28
CA THR A 418 -12.30 -0.49 46.59
C THR A 418 -13.34 -0.50 45.48
N LEU A 419 -13.93 -1.66 45.18
CA LEU A 419 -14.94 -1.77 44.12
C LEU A 419 -16.24 -1.10 44.54
N ASN A 420 -16.82 -0.30 43.66
CA ASN A 420 -18.03 0.49 43.92
C ASN A 420 -19.33 -0.34 43.85
N MET A 421 -19.22 -1.63 43.62
CA MET A 421 -20.35 -2.59 43.63
C MET A 421 -21.53 -2.13 42.76
N GLY A 422 -21.28 -1.66 41.55
CA GLY A 422 -22.29 -1.26 40.59
C GLY A 422 -23.09 0.01 40.94
N LYS A 423 -22.64 0.76 41.95
CA LYS A 423 -23.28 2.03 42.31
C LYS A 423 -22.97 3.18 41.34
N GLN A 424 -21.88 3.05 40.62
CA GLN A 424 -21.40 4.03 39.67
C GLN A 424 -20.97 3.28 38.40
N GLU A 425 -21.35 3.82 37.26
CA GLU A 425 -21.00 3.25 35.97
C GLU A 425 -20.69 4.37 34.99
N VAL A 426 -19.50 4.32 34.36
CA VAL A 426 -19.08 5.26 33.36
C VAL A 426 -18.64 4.48 32.12
N ASP A 427 -19.23 4.79 30.96
CA ASP A 427 -18.74 4.29 29.68
C ASP A 427 -17.59 5.17 29.18
N TRP A 428 -16.38 4.76 29.51
CA TRP A 428 -15.17 5.50 29.12
C TRP A 428 -14.93 5.55 27.63
N LEU A 429 -15.54 4.65 26.82
CA LEU A 429 -15.43 4.71 25.37
C LEU A 429 -16.17 5.92 24.80
N ASP A 430 -17.28 6.33 25.38
CA ASP A 430 -18.04 7.51 24.94
C ASP A 430 -17.22 8.80 25.09
N TYR A 431 -16.28 8.83 26.05
CA TYR A 431 -15.38 9.98 26.22
C TYR A 431 -14.27 10.06 25.18
N VAL A 432 -13.82 8.91 24.66
CA VAL A 432 -12.64 8.83 23.83
C VAL A 432 -12.92 8.61 22.35
N ILE A 433 -14.15 8.18 22.02
CA ILE A 433 -14.59 7.98 20.63
C ILE A 433 -15.56 9.09 20.26
N PRO A 434 -15.13 10.10 19.50
CA PRO A 434 -16.05 11.13 19.04
C PRO A 434 -17.10 10.54 18.09
N ASN A 435 -18.35 11.00 18.20
CA ASN A 435 -19.44 10.58 17.34
C ASN A 435 -19.13 10.85 15.86
N SER A 436 -18.35 11.88 15.58
CA SER A 436 -17.86 12.22 14.24
C SER A 436 -16.57 13.02 14.32
N ALA A 437 -15.67 12.79 13.38
CA ALA A 437 -14.42 13.51 13.18
C ALA A 437 -14.50 14.22 11.83
N ALA A 438 -14.36 15.55 11.82
CA ALA A 438 -14.44 16.34 10.60
C ALA A 438 -13.17 16.17 9.76
N LYS A 439 -13.37 16.16 8.44
CA LYS A 439 -12.29 16.07 7.47
C LYS A 439 -12.53 17.00 6.31
N SER A 440 -11.54 17.83 5.96
CA SER A 440 -11.64 18.77 4.84
C SER A 440 -10.33 18.86 4.07
N ASP A 441 -10.45 19.08 2.76
CA ASP A 441 -9.33 19.36 1.88
C ASP A 441 -9.76 20.33 0.80
N ILE A 442 -8.97 21.37 0.59
CA ILE A 442 -9.16 22.36 -0.47
C ILE A 442 -7.81 22.52 -1.17
N HIS A 443 -7.80 22.32 -2.49
CA HIS A 443 -6.62 22.44 -3.30
C HIS A 443 -6.90 23.22 -4.58
N LEU A 444 -6.14 24.27 -4.82
CA LEU A 444 -6.18 25.10 -6.02
C LEU A 444 -4.87 24.93 -6.78
N SER A 445 -4.93 24.68 -8.08
CA SER A 445 -3.74 24.66 -8.92
C SER A 445 -3.95 25.39 -10.22
N LEU A 446 -2.87 25.97 -10.73
CA LEU A 446 -2.77 26.67 -12.01
C LEU A 446 -1.60 26.07 -12.79
N ASN A 447 -1.85 25.57 -13.98
CA ASN A 447 -0.78 25.07 -14.86
C ASN A 447 -0.94 25.65 -16.28
N GLY A 448 0.17 25.72 -17.00
CA GLY A 448 0.17 26.17 -18.38
C GLY A 448 1.58 26.32 -18.93
N GLY A 449 1.68 26.78 -20.17
CA GLY A 449 2.97 27.09 -20.79
C GLY A 449 2.85 27.46 -22.26
N ASN A 450 3.87 28.16 -22.75
CA ASN A 450 4.08 28.45 -24.16
C ASN A 450 5.11 27.48 -24.78
N ASP A 451 5.65 27.82 -25.95
CA ASP A 451 6.67 27.03 -26.65
C ASP A 451 8.02 26.94 -25.90
N LYS A 452 8.29 27.89 -24.98
CA LYS A 452 9.57 28.00 -24.28
C LYS A 452 9.52 27.80 -22.79
N THR A 453 8.40 28.14 -22.13
CA THR A 453 8.32 28.15 -20.68
C THR A 453 7.02 27.52 -20.22
N THR A 454 7.12 26.67 -19.18
CA THR A 454 5.99 26.08 -18.52
C THR A 454 5.97 26.47 -17.07
N TYR A 455 4.79 26.51 -16.48
CA TYR A 455 4.61 26.79 -15.06
C TYR A 455 3.54 25.91 -14.45
N TYR A 456 3.75 25.59 -13.17
CA TYR A 456 2.79 24.97 -12.29
C TYR A 456 2.83 25.69 -10.95
N PHE A 457 1.68 26.07 -10.45
CA PHE A 457 1.51 26.65 -9.11
C PHE A 457 0.38 25.94 -8.40
N SER A 458 0.54 25.64 -7.13
CA SER A 458 -0.54 25.11 -6.29
C SER A 458 -0.50 25.66 -4.88
N VAL A 459 -1.67 25.70 -4.26
CA VAL A 459 -1.88 25.93 -2.84
C VAL A 459 -2.98 25.00 -2.34
N GLY A 460 -2.75 24.35 -1.21
CA GLY A 460 -3.70 23.41 -0.65
C GLY A 460 -3.74 23.48 0.87
N ARG A 461 -4.91 23.21 1.44
CA ARG A 461 -5.12 23.06 2.89
C ARG A 461 -5.89 21.79 3.17
N THR A 462 -5.32 20.96 4.03
CA THR A 462 -5.97 19.76 4.57
C THR A 462 -6.18 19.99 6.08
N ALA A 463 -7.33 19.57 6.60
CA ALA A 463 -7.58 19.51 8.04
C ALA A 463 -8.35 18.23 8.36
N GLU A 464 -7.93 17.54 9.41
CA GLU A 464 -8.49 16.27 9.85
C GLU A 464 -8.57 16.26 11.37
N GLU A 465 -9.68 15.78 11.94
CA GLU A 465 -9.82 15.48 13.36
C GLU A 465 -9.54 14.00 13.62
N ASN A 466 -9.12 13.67 14.82
CA ASN A 466 -8.91 12.28 15.24
C ASN A 466 -10.25 11.54 15.31
N THR A 467 -10.27 10.30 14.84
CA THR A 467 -11.43 9.40 15.00
C THR A 467 -11.42 8.64 16.33
N ILE A 468 -10.32 8.72 17.05
CA ILE A 468 -10.14 8.15 18.40
C ILE A 468 -9.35 9.17 19.22
N GLY A 469 -9.85 9.52 20.40
CA GLY A 469 -9.28 10.56 21.26
C GLY A 469 -9.43 11.96 20.70
N LYS A 470 -8.96 12.96 21.45
CA LYS A 470 -8.97 14.37 21.05
C LYS A 470 -7.68 14.69 20.30
N GLY A 471 -7.79 15.48 19.26
CA GLY A 471 -6.67 15.98 18.48
C GLY A 471 -7.03 16.30 17.06
N ASP A 472 -6.17 17.05 16.43
CA ASP A 472 -6.34 17.50 15.05
C ASP A 472 -5.00 17.52 14.30
N TYR A 473 -5.09 17.43 13.01
CA TYR A 473 -4.00 17.62 12.06
C TYR A 473 -4.41 18.64 11.01
N SER A 474 -3.54 19.59 10.75
CA SER A 474 -3.71 20.52 9.63
C SER A 474 -2.43 20.66 8.82
N ARG A 475 -2.56 20.81 7.52
CA ARG A 475 -1.46 21.00 6.58
C ARG A 475 -1.80 22.13 5.61
N LEU A 476 -0.87 23.05 5.43
CA LEU A 476 -0.85 24.03 4.35
C LEU A 476 0.34 23.73 3.45
N ASN A 477 0.11 23.54 2.17
CA ASN A 477 1.17 23.30 1.18
C ASN A 477 1.08 24.33 0.05
N THR A 478 2.25 24.71 -0.45
CA THR A 478 2.38 25.58 -1.63
C THR A 478 3.49 25.05 -2.50
N LYS A 479 3.28 25.00 -3.80
CA LYS A 479 4.29 24.56 -4.77
C LYS A 479 4.34 25.50 -5.95
N LEU A 480 5.56 25.75 -6.43
CA LEU A 480 5.85 26.46 -7.70
C LEU A 480 6.86 25.64 -8.49
N ALA A 481 6.55 25.31 -9.72
CA ALA A 481 7.49 24.65 -10.63
C ALA A 481 7.53 25.41 -11.97
N LEU A 482 8.74 25.70 -12.42
CA LEU A 482 9.03 26.41 -13.67
C LEU A 482 9.97 25.55 -14.52
N THR A 483 9.73 25.47 -15.81
CA THR A 483 10.66 24.85 -16.76
C THR A 483 10.79 25.75 -17.97
N SER A 484 12.03 25.99 -18.41
CA SER A 484 12.31 26.86 -19.56
C SER A 484 13.25 26.18 -20.56
N GLN A 485 12.84 26.11 -21.81
CA GLN A 485 13.68 25.74 -22.95
C GLN A 485 14.40 27.01 -23.44
N VAL A 486 15.51 27.34 -22.80
CA VAL A 486 16.27 28.57 -23.06
C VAL A 486 16.83 28.58 -24.50
N TYR A 487 17.43 27.45 -24.89
CA TYR A 487 17.87 27.17 -26.26
C TYR A 487 17.44 25.74 -26.62
N LYS A 488 17.44 25.40 -27.91
CA LYS A 488 17.10 24.02 -28.34
C LYS A 488 17.96 22.95 -27.69
N TRP A 489 19.15 23.30 -27.23
CA TRP A 489 20.10 22.43 -26.57
C TRP A 489 20.13 22.60 -25.05
N LEU A 490 19.48 23.63 -24.46
CA LEU A 490 19.53 23.95 -23.03
C LEU A 490 18.12 24.08 -22.45
N LYS A 491 17.79 23.22 -21.50
CA LYS A 491 16.57 23.28 -20.70
C LYS A 491 16.93 23.49 -19.22
N LEU A 492 16.27 24.44 -18.58
CA LEU A 492 16.39 24.72 -17.16
C LEU A 492 15.06 24.39 -16.47
N SER A 493 15.14 23.85 -15.26
CA SER A 493 13.99 23.61 -14.40
C SER A 493 14.27 24.06 -12.97
N ALA A 494 13.27 24.62 -12.33
CA ALA A 494 13.32 24.97 -10.92
C ALA A 494 11.96 24.71 -10.30
N ASP A 495 11.94 24.05 -9.16
CA ASP A 495 10.74 23.88 -8.36
C ASP A 495 11.05 24.13 -6.88
N ILE A 496 10.07 24.66 -6.18
CA ILE A 496 10.10 24.89 -4.74
C ILE A 496 8.75 24.52 -4.16
N SER A 497 8.76 23.80 -3.05
CA SER A 497 7.56 23.53 -2.26
C SER A 497 7.80 23.86 -0.80
N VAL A 498 6.77 24.43 -0.18
CA VAL A 498 6.75 24.74 1.25
C VAL A 498 5.51 24.10 1.85
N THR A 499 5.72 23.31 2.87
CA THR A 499 4.63 22.66 3.60
C THR A 499 4.77 22.96 5.09
N GLN A 500 3.71 23.47 5.68
CA GLN A 500 3.59 23.58 7.13
C GLN A 500 2.50 22.63 7.60
N SER A 501 2.84 21.75 8.53
CA SER A 501 1.88 20.90 9.21
C SER A 501 1.89 21.14 10.70
N VAL A 502 0.72 21.07 11.30
CA VAL A 502 0.51 21.16 12.75
C VAL A 502 -0.32 19.96 13.16
N LYS A 503 0.17 19.20 14.10
CA LYS A 503 -0.52 18.09 14.75
C LYS A 503 -0.69 18.41 16.22
N LYS A 504 -1.92 18.40 16.69
CA LYS A 504 -2.23 18.47 18.10
C LYS A 504 -2.79 17.14 18.57
N ARG A 505 -2.38 16.72 19.73
CA ARG A 505 -2.79 15.45 20.29
C ARG A 505 -2.73 15.56 21.82
N TYR A 506 -3.82 15.23 22.48
CA TYR A 506 -3.85 15.24 23.94
C TYR A 506 -3.21 13.95 24.49
N THR A 507 -3.50 12.81 23.84
CA THR A 507 -2.86 11.54 24.16
C THR A 507 -2.76 10.67 22.90
N SER A 508 -1.97 9.60 22.90
CA SER A 508 -1.89 8.71 21.74
C SER A 508 -3.16 7.89 21.60
N SER A 509 -3.53 7.50 20.37
CA SER A 509 -4.67 6.61 20.16
C SER A 509 -4.52 5.26 20.86
N ALA A 510 -3.28 4.79 21.07
CA ALA A 510 -3.00 3.58 21.83
C ALA A 510 -3.29 3.77 23.31
N ASP A 511 -2.91 4.92 23.90
CA ASP A 511 -3.19 5.23 25.29
C ASP A 511 -4.69 5.49 25.51
N VAL A 512 -5.35 6.12 24.52
CA VAL A 512 -6.81 6.30 24.52
C VAL A 512 -7.53 4.95 24.55
N LEU A 513 -7.09 3.97 23.76
CA LEU A 513 -7.69 2.64 23.78
C LEU A 513 -7.46 1.91 25.11
N ARG A 514 -6.33 2.18 25.79
CA ARG A 514 -6.10 1.71 27.16
C ARG A 514 -7.08 2.31 28.17
N MET A 515 -7.69 3.46 27.88
CA MET A 515 -8.77 4.01 28.69
C MET A 515 -10.02 3.11 28.69
N GLY A 516 -10.21 2.28 27.63
CA GLY A 516 -11.20 1.21 27.64
C GLY A 516 -10.91 0.10 28.65
N GLU A 517 -9.67 0.00 29.17
CA GLU A 517 -9.30 -0.91 30.26
C GLU A 517 -9.57 -0.31 31.65
N ILE A 518 -10.01 0.95 31.72
CA ILE A 518 -10.31 1.64 32.95
C ILE A 518 -11.57 1.02 33.58
N ARG A 519 -11.52 0.86 34.88
CA ARG A 519 -12.64 0.33 35.65
C ARG A 519 -13.90 1.18 35.41
N PRO A 520 -15.03 0.56 35.04
CA PRO A 520 -16.28 1.28 34.77
C PRO A 520 -16.87 1.97 36.04
N ASP A 521 -16.39 1.61 37.22
CA ASP A 521 -16.76 2.24 38.50
C ASP A 521 -15.83 3.39 38.91
N THR A 522 -14.87 3.79 38.04
CA THR A 522 -14.04 4.99 38.29
C THR A 522 -14.91 6.25 38.18
N PRO A 523 -14.86 7.16 39.16
CA PRO A 523 -15.65 8.39 39.12
C PRO A 523 -15.34 9.23 37.88
N GLU A 524 -16.36 9.85 37.30
CA GLU A 524 -16.21 10.76 36.18
C GLU A 524 -15.40 12.03 36.55
N GLU A 525 -15.63 12.55 37.75
CA GLU A 525 -14.86 13.65 38.29
C GLU A 525 -13.61 13.14 39.01
N PRO A 526 -12.44 13.75 38.77
CA PRO A 526 -11.21 13.41 39.46
C PRO A 526 -11.35 13.58 40.97
N LEU A 527 -10.96 12.56 41.71
CA LEU A 527 -10.86 12.62 43.18
C LEU A 527 -9.43 13.01 43.56
N TYR A 528 -9.30 13.96 44.48
CA TYR A 528 -8.03 14.42 45.00
C TYR A 528 -7.92 14.09 46.48
N ASP A 529 -6.71 13.71 46.94
CA ASP A 529 -6.41 13.53 48.35
C ASP A 529 -6.33 14.90 49.07
N GLU A 530 -6.10 14.86 50.41
CA GLU A 530 -5.98 16.06 51.23
C GLU A 530 -4.79 16.96 50.83
N ASP A 531 -3.79 16.41 50.13
CA ASP A 531 -2.62 17.11 49.59
C ASP A 531 -2.86 17.67 48.19
N GLY A 532 -4.07 17.51 47.66
CA GLY A 532 -4.44 17.94 46.29
C GLY A 532 -3.83 17.07 45.20
N ARG A 533 -3.40 15.87 45.51
CA ARG A 533 -2.92 14.91 44.53
C ARG A 533 -4.08 14.05 44.05
N TRP A 534 -4.00 13.64 42.77
CA TRP A 534 -4.91 12.66 42.21
C TRP A 534 -4.89 11.37 43.07
N ASP A 535 -6.04 10.90 43.43
CA ASP A 535 -6.18 9.66 44.20
C ASP A 535 -5.93 8.44 43.31
N TRP A 536 -4.75 7.82 43.48
CA TRP A 536 -4.28 6.65 42.75
C TRP A 536 -5.03 5.35 43.11
N TYR A 537 -6.07 5.46 43.88
CA TYR A 537 -6.80 4.31 44.40
C TYR A 537 -7.28 3.34 43.30
N PHE A 538 -7.43 3.84 42.08
CA PHE A 538 -7.90 3.06 40.94
C PHE A 538 -6.77 2.46 40.10
N GLY A 539 -5.51 2.63 40.46
CA GLY A 539 -4.34 1.97 39.86
C GLY A 539 -3.85 2.55 38.56
N TYR A 540 -4.32 3.74 38.15
CA TYR A 540 -3.88 4.44 36.93
C TYR A 540 -3.06 5.67 37.28
N GLN A 541 -2.05 5.97 36.46
CA GLN A 541 -1.18 7.14 36.67
C GLN A 541 -1.94 8.46 36.51
N ASP A 542 -2.93 8.49 35.59
CA ASP A 542 -3.70 9.68 35.28
C ASP A 542 -5.20 9.35 35.22
N HIS A 543 -6.02 10.27 35.69
CA HIS A 543 -7.46 10.19 35.50
C HIS A 543 -7.80 10.34 34.01
N PRO A 544 -8.73 9.53 33.44
CA PRO A 544 -9.04 9.57 32.00
C PRO A 544 -9.41 10.96 31.49
N VAL A 545 -10.22 11.70 32.24
CA VAL A 545 -10.61 13.07 31.87
C VAL A 545 -9.40 14.00 31.88
N LEU A 546 -8.54 13.92 32.91
CA LEU A 546 -7.31 14.71 32.98
C LEU A 546 -6.34 14.37 31.85
N ALA A 547 -6.16 13.08 31.55
CA ALA A 547 -5.32 12.65 30.44
C ALA A 547 -5.81 13.19 29.08
N LEU A 548 -7.12 13.41 28.92
CA LEU A 548 -7.71 14.00 27.70
C LEU A 548 -7.68 15.54 27.68
N THR A 549 -7.55 16.19 28.83
CA THR A 549 -7.60 17.66 28.95
C THR A 549 -6.24 18.29 29.21
N ASP A 550 -5.43 17.67 30.05
CA ASP A 550 -4.19 18.25 30.58
C ASP A 550 -2.94 17.87 29.76
N ASN A 551 -3.00 16.74 29.06
CA ASN A 551 -1.89 16.31 28.19
C ASN A 551 -2.04 16.97 26.81
N ASN A 552 -1.26 18.00 26.55
CA ASN A 552 -1.30 18.73 25.28
C ASN A 552 0.04 18.55 24.54
N ASN A 553 0.01 17.72 23.50
CA ASN A 553 1.15 17.50 22.62
C ASN A 553 0.93 18.24 21.30
N LYS A 554 1.85 19.12 20.95
CA LYS A 554 1.80 19.88 19.71
C LYS A 554 3.08 19.66 18.91
N GLU A 555 2.91 19.23 17.69
CA GLU A 555 4.00 19.09 16.74
C GLU A 555 3.77 20.03 15.56
N LYS A 556 4.73 20.89 15.30
CA LYS A 556 4.75 21.78 14.13
C LYS A 556 5.95 21.42 13.27
N ILE A 557 5.68 21.12 11.99
CA ILE A 557 6.73 20.83 11.01
C ILE A 557 6.62 21.87 9.89
N VAL A 558 7.75 22.49 9.55
CA VAL A 558 7.89 23.30 8.35
C VAL A 558 8.94 22.63 7.47
N ASN A 559 8.51 22.20 6.30
CA ASN A 559 9.38 21.55 5.32
C ASN A 559 9.46 22.42 4.06
N THR A 560 10.67 22.74 3.64
CA THR A 560 10.94 23.47 2.39
C THR A 560 11.80 22.59 1.51
N THR A 561 11.31 22.26 0.32
CA THR A 561 12.05 21.47 -0.68
C THR A 561 12.28 22.33 -1.91
N GLY A 562 13.51 22.35 -2.39
CA GLY A 562 13.89 23.02 -3.63
C GLY A 562 14.62 22.07 -4.57
N ASN A 563 14.39 22.19 -5.86
CA ASN A 563 15.09 21.41 -6.88
C ASN A 563 15.41 22.34 -8.06
N PHE A 564 16.67 22.34 -8.48
CA PHE A 564 17.14 23.06 -9.67
C PHE A 564 17.78 22.07 -10.63
N GLY A 565 17.39 22.14 -11.90
CA GLY A 565 17.83 21.21 -12.93
C GLY A 565 18.31 21.88 -14.20
N VAL A 566 19.34 21.28 -14.79
CA VAL A 566 19.92 21.66 -16.09
C VAL A 566 19.98 20.41 -16.96
N ASP A 567 19.38 20.48 -18.16
CA ASP A 567 19.50 19.45 -19.18
C ASP A 567 20.16 20.06 -20.42
N ILE A 568 21.28 19.49 -20.87
CA ILE A 568 22.03 19.92 -22.04
C ILE A 568 22.06 18.80 -23.08
N ASN A 569 21.41 19.02 -24.20
CA ASN A 569 21.50 18.14 -25.37
C ASN A 569 22.84 18.39 -26.08
N LEU A 570 23.84 17.55 -25.85
CA LEU A 570 25.19 17.71 -26.40
C LEU A 570 25.24 17.35 -27.90
N ILE A 571 24.71 16.18 -28.23
CA ILE A 571 24.51 15.67 -29.59
C ILE A 571 23.22 14.83 -29.60
N LYS A 572 22.79 14.40 -30.78
CA LYS A 572 21.61 13.54 -30.91
C LYS A 572 21.79 12.26 -30.09
N GLY A 573 20.86 12.04 -29.14
CA GLY A 573 20.86 10.89 -28.26
C GLY A 573 21.75 11.03 -27.02
N LEU A 574 22.56 12.08 -26.88
CA LEU A 574 23.41 12.30 -25.70
C LEU A 574 22.97 13.55 -24.93
N VAL A 575 22.47 13.33 -23.72
CA VAL A 575 21.99 14.39 -22.84
C VAL A 575 22.80 14.39 -21.55
N TRP A 576 23.32 15.55 -21.20
CA TRP A 576 23.89 15.80 -19.89
C TRP A 576 22.82 16.42 -18.99
N THR A 577 22.50 15.74 -17.90
CA THR A 577 21.53 16.17 -16.89
C THR A 577 22.23 16.42 -15.58
N SER A 578 22.03 17.58 -14.99
CA SER A 578 22.52 17.91 -13.65
C SER A 578 21.37 18.41 -12.79
N ARG A 579 21.29 17.94 -11.54
CA ARG A 579 20.26 18.33 -10.56
C ARG A 579 20.92 18.70 -9.26
N LEU A 580 20.41 19.76 -8.63
CA LEU A 580 20.69 20.15 -7.27
C LEU A 580 19.37 20.24 -6.54
N ALA A 581 19.17 19.36 -5.58
CA ALA A 581 17.97 19.32 -4.76
C ALA A 581 18.32 19.48 -3.29
N GLY A 582 17.45 20.11 -2.51
CA GLY A 582 17.64 20.24 -1.08
C GLY A 582 16.33 20.30 -0.33
N THR A 583 16.37 19.85 0.90
CA THR A 583 15.26 19.93 1.85
C THR A 583 15.74 20.57 3.14
N ILE A 584 14.96 21.52 3.66
CA ILE A 584 15.11 22.07 5.00
C ILE A 584 13.90 21.64 5.80
N ASN A 585 14.12 20.99 6.93
CA ASN A 585 13.07 20.48 7.81
C ASN A 585 13.27 21.05 9.22
N ASN A 586 12.33 21.87 9.66
CA ASN A 586 12.26 22.39 11.01
C ASN A 586 11.07 21.75 11.70
N ARG A 587 11.31 21.01 12.78
CA ARG A 587 10.30 20.35 13.58
C ARG A 587 10.39 20.84 15.01
N ARG A 588 9.28 21.30 15.52
CA ARG A 588 9.11 21.66 16.92
C ARG A 588 8.06 20.76 17.54
N TYR A 589 8.44 20.05 18.56
CA TYR A 589 7.55 19.23 19.38
C TYR A 589 7.50 19.80 20.78
N GLU A 590 6.30 20.01 21.28
CA GLU A 590 5.99 20.49 22.62
C GLU A 590 5.03 19.48 23.25
N SER A 591 5.35 19.00 24.45
CA SER A 591 4.54 18.07 25.22
C SER A 591 4.36 18.61 26.62
N PHE A 592 3.12 18.74 27.03
CA PHE A 592 2.74 19.03 28.41
C PHE A 592 2.08 17.77 28.98
N ASN A 593 2.67 17.21 30.03
CA ASN A 593 2.16 16.04 30.73
C ASN A 593 1.68 16.48 32.11
N GLY A 594 0.39 16.84 32.18
CA GLY A 594 -0.21 17.44 33.36
C GLY A 594 0.42 18.81 33.68
N PRO A 595 0.10 19.43 34.82
CA PRO A 595 0.59 20.77 35.16
C PRO A 595 2.08 20.82 35.54
N LYS A 596 2.81 19.69 35.49
CA LYS A 596 4.12 19.56 36.16
C LYS A 596 5.31 19.30 35.26
N THR A 597 5.15 18.89 34.01
CA THR A 597 6.28 18.59 33.13
C THR A 597 6.06 19.16 31.73
N TYR A 598 7.11 19.75 31.19
CA TYR A 598 7.19 20.21 29.81
C TYR A 598 8.38 19.58 29.12
N ASP A 599 8.12 18.91 28.02
CA ASP A 599 9.13 18.37 27.13
C ASP A 599 9.10 19.12 25.80
N GLY A 600 10.19 19.73 25.43
CA GLY A 600 10.36 20.43 24.16
C GLY A 600 11.45 19.77 23.32
N ILE A 601 11.19 19.53 22.05
CA ILE A 601 12.19 19.08 21.09
C ILE A 601 12.14 19.97 19.86
N ASP A 602 13.21 20.75 19.67
CA ASP A 602 13.44 21.47 18.44
C ASP A 602 14.44 20.68 17.57
N TYR A 603 14.04 20.39 16.37
CA TYR A 603 14.84 19.65 15.40
C TYR A 603 15.02 20.48 14.14
N ASP A 604 16.28 20.70 13.78
CA ASP A 604 16.69 21.35 12.54
C ASP A 604 17.44 20.35 11.68
N GLY A 605 16.99 20.13 10.46
CA GLY A 605 17.60 19.21 9.52
C GLY A 605 17.65 19.79 8.11
N HIS A 606 18.69 19.46 7.38
CA HIS A 606 18.73 19.69 5.95
C HIS A 606 19.36 18.50 5.24
N SER A 607 18.92 18.27 4.02
CA SER A 607 19.56 17.35 3.10
C SER A 607 19.84 18.04 1.78
N ILE A 608 20.97 17.72 1.17
CA ILE A 608 21.37 18.19 -0.15
C ILE A 608 21.71 16.99 -1.00
N THR A 609 21.10 16.90 -2.19
CA THR A 609 21.43 15.93 -3.22
C THR A 609 21.92 16.66 -4.45
N ALA A 610 23.13 16.38 -4.88
CA ALA A 610 23.65 16.86 -6.15
C ALA A 610 23.95 15.66 -7.04
N ASN A 611 23.38 15.63 -8.24
CA ASN A 611 23.64 14.56 -9.18
C ASN A 611 23.94 15.10 -10.57
N SER A 612 24.74 14.36 -11.33
CA SER A 612 25.13 14.71 -12.68
C SER A 612 25.27 13.44 -13.51
N PHE A 613 24.51 13.34 -14.60
CA PHE A 613 24.44 12.15 -15.44
C PHE A 613 24.62 12.49 -16.90
N LEU A 614 25.34 11.63 -17.59
CA LEU A 614 25.45 11.60 -19.03
C LEU A 614 24.63 10.41 -19.56
N ASN A 615 23.52 10.69 -20.20
CA ASN A 615 22.61 9.69 -20.73
C ASN A 615 22.77 9.62 -22.25
N TYR A 616 23.13 8.45 -22.77
CA TYR A 616 23.20 8.17 -24.18
C TYR A 616 22.13 7.16 -24.57
N ASN A 617 21.28 7.53 -25.52
CA ASN A 617 20.25 6.65 -26.05
C ASN A 617 20.19 6.79 -27.56
N VAL A 618 20.45 5.69 -28.27
CA VAL A 618 20.47 5.66 -29.73
C VAL A 618 19.86 4.38 -30.27
N ASP A 619 19.04 4.53 -31.29
CA ASP A 619 18.48 3.43 -32.05
C ASP A 619 19.32 3.23 -33.32
N ILE A 620 19.92 2.05 -33.48
CA ILE A 620 20.67 1.62 -34.64
C ILE A 620 19.92 0.45 -35.27
N GLN A 621 19.10 0.73 -36.29
CA GLN A 621 18.22 -0.25 -36.94
C GLN A 621 17.27 -0.93 -35.93
N LYS A 622 17.55 -2.20 -35.57
CA LYS A 622 16.78 -2.99 -34.59
C LYS A 622 17.40 -3.02 -33.18
N LEU A 623 18.52 -2.34 -32.99
CA LEU A 623 19.26 -2.31 -31.74
C LEU A 623 19.05 -0.95 -31.06
N ASN A 624 18.50 -0.97 -29.83
CA ASN A 624 18.48 0.20 -28.96
C ASN A 624 19.65 0.09 -27.98
N ILE A 625 20.50 1.11 -27.93
CA ILE A 625 21.62 1.22 -26.99
C ILE A 625 21.30 2.35 -26.03
N ALA A 626 21.14 2.01 -24.76
CA ALA A 626 20.98 2.95 -23.66
C ALA A 626 22.14 2.79 -22.68
N ALA A 627 22.85 3.88 -22.40
CA ALA A 627 23.96 3.92 -21.45
C ALA A 627 23.84 5.15 -20.57
N THR A 628 24.08 5.00 -19.28
CA THR A 628 24.10 6.10 -18.30
C THR A 628 25.40 6.04 -17.52
N LEU A 629 26.09 7.19 -17.46
CA LEU A 629 27.24 7.41 -16.58
C LEU A 629 26.91 8.58 -15.68
N GLY A 630 27.06 8.43 -14.38
CA GLY A 630 26.70 9.48 -13.47
C GLY A 630 27.45 9.48 -12.17
N TYR A 631 27.33 10.60 -11.48
CA TYR A 631 27.83 10.83 -10.14
C TYR A 631 26.72 11.43 -9.29
N GLU A 632 26.60 10.96 -8.06
CA GLU A 632 25.68 11.48 -7.06
C GLU A 632 26.41 11.78 -5.77
N TYR A 633 26.09 12.93 -5.19
CA TYR A 633 26.50 13.35 -3.86
C TYR A 633 25.25 13.57 -3.01
N ASN A 634 25.29 13.05 -1.80
CA ASN A 634 24.22 13.20 -0.80
C ASN A 634 24.82 13.61 0.52
N GLU A 635 24.25 14.64 1.13
CA GLU A 635 24.59 15.09 2.47
C GLU A 635 23.32 15.26 3.30
N ASN A 636 23.31 14.68 4.49
CA ASN A 636 22.24 14.83 5.47
C ASN A 636 22.83 15.37 6.77
N TYR A 637 22.25 16.45 7.25
CA TYR A 637 22.59 17.04 8.53
C TYR A 637 21.35 17.13 9.40
N SER A 638 21.50 16.80 10.68
CA SER A 638 20.43 16.93 11.65
C SER A 638 20.96 17.39 13.00
N LYS A 639 20.20 18.24 13.67
CA LYS A 639 20.48 18.70 15.01
C LYS A 639 19.19 18.76 15.80
N SER A 640 19.21 18.24 17.01
CA SER A 640 18.08 18.32 17.93
C SER A 640 18.49 18.99 19.22
N TYR A 641 17.60 19.81 19.74
CA TYR A 641 17.70 20.39 21.08
C TYR A 641 16.55 19.80 21.88
N VAL A 642 16.86 19.20 23.01
CA VAL A 642 15.87 18.63 23.92
C VAL A 642 15.84 19.50 25.18
N MET A 643 14.65 19.93 25.56
CA MET A 643 14.38 20.67 26.76
C MET A 643 13.40 19.86 27.60
N ASP A 644 13.81 19.51 28.80
CA ASP A 644 12.99 18.82 29.79
C ASP A 644 12.93 19.70 31.03
N ILE A 645 11.73 20.14 31.41
CA ILE A 645 11.48 20.99 32.53
C ILE A 645 10.46 20.30 33.43
N GLY A 646 10.92 19.81 34.58
CA GLY A 646 10.07 19.24 35.62
C GLY A 646 9.86 20.19 36.79
N GLY A 647 8.78 19.96 37.56
CA GLY A 647 8.55 20.62 38.84
C GLY A 647 8.11 22.08 38.74
N PHE A 648 7.22 22.42 37.81
CA PHE A 648 6.54 23.71 37.85
C PHE A 648 5.78 23.85 39.18
N PRO A 649 5.96 24.95 39.91
CA PRO A 649 5.16 25.20 41.09
C PRO A 649 3.69 25.37 40.67
N ASP A 650 2.75 24.81 41.46
CA ASP A 650 1.32 25.07 41.29
C ASP A 650 1.05 26.55 41.52
N ILE A 651 1.15 27.37 40.50
CA ILE A 651 0.77 28.79 40.53
C ILE A 651 -0.64 28.86 39.92
N PRO A 652 -1.69 29.10 40.72
CA PRO A 652 -3.04 29.24 40.23
C PRO A 652 -3.08 30.37 39.16
N GLY A 653 -3.51 30.02 37.95
CA GLY A 653 -3.63 30.96 36.83
C GLY A 653 -2.44 31.02 35.87
N LEU A 654 -1.36 30.25 36.07
CA LEU A 654 -0.37 29.94 35.06
C LEU A 654 -0.79 28.65 34.34
N GLU A 655 -1.83 28.77 33.55
CA GLU A 655 -2.06 27.85 32.45
C GLU A 655 -0.85 27.95 31.54
N GLY A 656 -0.23 26.81 31.20
CA GLY A 656 1.00 26.78 30.41
C GLY A 656 0.88 27.64 29.14
N PRO A 657 2.00 28.02 28.50
CA PRO A 657 2.01 28.99 27.41
C PRO A 657 1.02 28.58 26.32
N ALA A 658 0.09 29.51 26.05
CA ALA A 658 -0.98 29.38 25.06
C ALA A 658 -0.47 29.14 23.63
#